data_7e8f25f68f53eb472b94393fc6519ec3
#
_entry.id   7e8f25f68f53eb472b94393fc6519ec3
#
_cell.length_a   1.000
_cell.length_b   1.000
_cell.length_c   1.000
_cell.angle_alpha   90.00
_cell.angle_beta   90.00
_cell.angle_gamma   90.00
#
_symmetry.space_group_name_H-M   'P 1'
#
loop_
_entity.id
_entity.type
_entity.pdbx_description
1 polymer ?
#
loop_
_entity_poly.entity_id
_entity_poly.type
_entity_poly.pdbx_seq_one_letter_code
_entity_poly.pdbx_strand_id
1 'polypeptide(L)'
;DIVGSSSSSPSLPSLPLTRPHIYTSIPFFTIPEATQRNLIFKVSAFTPSPSSTQTKNVWRKQPESSTSLRKHRRYQRSSFLDHKVDMDELLASIHQTQNEEELFALLSLYKDRQLSIRFMVSLLSREKDWQRSLALLDWVHEEAKYTPSVFAYNVVLRNVLRAKQFDIAHGLFDEMRQRALAPDRFTYSTLITSFGKEGMFDSALSWLQKMEQDRVSGDLVLYSNLIELSRRLCDYSKAISIFSRLKKSGITPDLVAYNSMINVYGKAKLFREARLLIKEMKEEAGVEPNTVSYSTLLSVYVENQKFLEALSVFAEMKEVNCSLDLTTCNIMIDVYGQLDMVKEADRLFWSMRKMDIEPNVVSYNTILRVYGEAELFGEAIHLFRLMQRKDIEQNVVTYNTMIKIYGKTLEHEKATNLVQEMQSRGIEPNAITYSTIISIWGKAGKLDRAAMLFQKLRRSGVEIDQVLYQTMIVAYERVGLMGHAKRLLQELKRPDNIPRETAITILAKAGRMEEATWVFRQAFESGEVKDISVFGCMINLYSRNQRYVNVIEVFEKMRSAGYFPDSNAIALVLNAYGKQREFEKADTVYREMQEEGCVYPDEVHFQMLSLYSSKKDFEMVESLFERLDSDPNVNSKELHLVVAALYERADKLNDASRVMNRMRERGILKPFSG
;
A
#
# COMPACT_ATOMS: atom_id res chain seq x y z
N ASP A 1 28.46 74.29 -16.82
CA ASP A 1 29.93 74.31 -16.60
C ASP A 1 30.45 73.00 -16.04
N ILE A 2 31.22 72.41 -16.88
CA ILE A 2 32.52 71.76 -16.68
C ILE A 2 32.46 70.26 -16.28
N VAL A 3 32.70 69.42 -17.28
CA VAL A 3 33.81 68.45 -17.54
C VAL A 3 33.88 67.31 -16.50
N GLY A 4 33.69 66.13 -16.84
CA GLY A 4 34.36 65.24 -17.80
C GLY A 4 35.14 64.20 -17.06
N SER A 5 34.89 63.00 -17.31
CA SER A 5 35.90 62.03 -17.81
C SER A 5 35.42 60.58 -17.63
N SER A 6 35.45 59.94 -18.77
CA SER A 6 35.31 58.53 -19.03
C SER A 6 36.36 57.67 -18.32
N SER A 7 36.00 56.50 -17.83
CA SER A 7 36.87 55.34 -17.85
C SER A 7 36.02 54.06 -18.02
N SER A 8 36.17 53.49 -19.16
CA SER A 8 35.68 52.20 -19.58
C SER A 8 36.45 51.08 -18.85
N SER A 9 35.75 50.09 -18.34
CA SER A 9 36.32 48.76 -18.05
C SER A 9 35.35 47.66 -18.51
N PRO A 10 35.87 46.52 -18.94
CA PRO A 10 35.15 45.65 -19.87
C PRO A 10 34.22 44.67 -19.15
N SER A 11 33.08 44.45 -19.77
CA SER A 11 32.07 43.48 -19.44
C SER A 11 32.58 42.05 -19.62
N LEU A 12 32.58 41.25 -18.56
CA LEU A 12 32.67 39.77 -18.58
C LEU A 12 31.27 39.17 -18.89
N PRO A 13 31.21 38.07 -19.64
CA PRO A 13 29.94 37.49 -20.05
C PRO A 13 29.28 36.75 -18.86
N SER A 14 28.01 37.05 -18.64
CA SER A 14 27.13 36.41 -17.71
C SER A 14 26.83 34.97 -18.15
N LEU A 15 27.27 33.98 -17.36
CA LEU A 15 26.80 32.61 -17.40
C LEU A 15 25.32 32.54 -16.95
N PRO A 16 24.48 31.72 -17.57
CA PRO A 16 23.09 31.59 -17.16
C PRO A 16 22.99 30.82 -15.84
N LEU A 17 22.42 31.48 -14.83
CA LEU A 17 21.99 30.86 -13.59
C LEU A 17 20.89 29.83 -13.92
N THR A 18 21.21 28.58 -13.84
CA THR A 18 20.24 27.50 -13.81
C THR A 18 19.38 27.65 -12.55
N ARG A 19 18.09 27.88 -12.74
CA ARG A 19 17.08 27.86 -11.69
C ARG A 19 16.97 26.46 -11.11
N PRO A 20 16.91 26.28 -9.79
CA PRO A 20 16.54 25.01 -9.20
C PRO A 20 15.08 24.70 -9.54
N HIS A 21 14.83 23.56 -10.16
CA HIS A 21 13.51 23.02 -10.37
C HIS A 21 12.87 22.75 -8.99
N ILE A 22 11.86 23.53 -8.66
CA ILE A 22 10.96 23.25 -7.54
C ILE A 22 10.09 22.08 -7.98
N TYR A 23 10.41 20.89 -7.46
CA TYR A 23 9.56 19.71 -7.59
C TYR A 23 8.26 19.95 -6.81
N THR A 24 7.20 20.25 -7.54
CA THR A 24 5.84 20.14 -7.00
C THR A 24 5.45 18.67 -7.04
N SER A 25 5.43 18.02 -5.89
CA SER A 25 4.85 16.71 -5.69
C SER A 25 3.40 16.69 -6.17
N ILE A 26 3.15 15.93 -7.24
CA ILE A 26 1.81 15.57 -7.69
C ILE A 26 1.33 14.46 -6.73
N PRO A 27 0.14 14.58 -6.11
CA PRO A 27 -0.38 13.54 -5.26
C PRO A 27 -0.66 12.28 -6.09
N PHE A 28 -0.11 11.17 -5.65
CA PHE A 28 -0.44 9.84 -6.16
C PHE A 28 -1.94 9.59 -6.00
N PHE A 29 -2.55 9.09 -7.05
CA PHE A 29 -3.93 8.63 -7.04
C PHE A 29 -4.06 7.44 -6.08
N THR A 30 -4.62 7.65 -4.91
CA THR A 30 -5.27 6.61 -4.15
C THR A 30 -6.62 6.34 -4.81
N ILE A 31 -6.80 5.14 -5.33
CA ILE A 31 -8.10 4.66 -5.81
C ILE A 31 -9.05 4.66 -4.60
N PRO A 32 -10.24 5.28 -4.69
CA PRO A 32 -11.19 5.28 -3.58
C PRO A 32 -11.54 3.85 -3.17
N GLU A 33 -11.59 3.57 -1.88
CA GLU A 33 -11.91 2.25 -1.29
C GLU A 33 -13.22 1.63 -1.80
N ALA A 34 -14.14 2.43 -2.31
CA ALA A 34 -15.40 1.97 -2.89
C ALA A 34 -15.25 1.11 -4.15
N THR A 35 -14.16 1.27 -4.91
CA THR A 35 -13.91 0.49 -6.14
C THR A 35 -13.18 -0.82 -5.87
N GLN A 36 -12.50 -0.94 -4.72
CA GLN A 36 -11.83 -2.19 -4.33
C GLN A 36 -12.80 -3.29 -3.84
N ARG A 37 -13.99 -2.93 -3.37
CA ARG A 37 -14.97 -3.93 -2.89
C ARG A 37 -15.60 -4.78 -3.99
N ASN A 38 -15.60 -4.34 -5.24
CA ASN A 38 -16.24 -5.07 -6.34
C ASN A 38 -15.29 -5.98 -7.15
N LEU A 39 -14.00 -5.99 -6.86
CA LEU A 39 -13.01 -6.83 -7.59
C LEU A 39 -12.64 -8.15 -6.87
N ILE A 40 -13.14 -8.38 -5.66
CA ILE A 40 -12.78 -9.57 -4.85
C ILE A 40 -13.78 -10.74 -5.02
N PHE A 41 -14.90 -10.58 -5.75
CA PHE A 41 -15.94 -11.61 -5.84
C PHE A 41 -16.06 -12.29 -7.21
N LYS A 42 -14.98 -12.43 -7.99
CA LYS A 42 -15.01 -13.21 -9.25
C LYS A 42 -13.78 -14.09 -9.44
N VAL A 43 -13.37 -14.84 -8.44
CA VAL A 43 -12.51 -16.01 -8.63
C VAL A 43 -13.05 -17.17 -7.80
N SER A 44 -14.14 -17.72 -8.22
CA SER A 44 -14.54 -19.09 -7.93
C SER A 44 -15.71 -19.45 -8.84
N ALA A 45 -15.43 -20.07 -9.93
CA ALA A 45 -16.19 -21.08 -10.66
C ALA A 45 -15.78 -21.08 -12.14
N PHE A 46 -14.75 -21.83 -12.47
CA PHE A 46 -14.61 -22.38 -13.81
C PHE A 46 -14.70 -23.90 -13.67
N THR A 47 -15.89 -24.42 -13.89
CA THR A 47 -16.08 -25.78 -14.34
C THR A 47 -16.16 -25.75 -15.85
N PRO A 48 -15.39 -26.54 -16.56
CA PRO A 48 -15.56 -26.63 -18.03
C PRO A 48 -16.71 -27.55 -18.37
N SER A 49 -17.68 -27.03 -19.11
CA SER A 49 -18.65 -27.84 -19.84
C SER A 49 -18.05 -28.35 -21.17
N PRO A 50 -18.42 -29.55 -21.64
CA PRO A 50 -17.78 -30.19 -22.77
C PRO A 50 -18.42 -29.76 -24.10
N SER A 51 -17.61 -29.27 -25.02
CA SER A 51 -17.99 -29.25 -26.44
C SER A 51 -17.09 -30.17 -27.23
N SER A 52 -17.79 -31.06 -27.89
CA SER A 52 -17.38 -32.04 -28.91
C SER A 52 -16.37 -31.53 -29.93
N THR A 53 -15.30 -32.27 -30.14
CA THR A 53 -14.85 -32.65 -31.51
C THR A 53 -13.94 -33.88 -31.43
N GLN A 54 -14.29 -34.82 -32.34
CA GLN A 54 -13.63 -36.09 -32.54
C GLN A 54 -12.20 -35.92 -33.06
N THR A 55 -11.24 -36.63 -32.48
CA THR A 55 -10.16 -37.23 -33.25
C THR A 55 -9.79 -38.58 -32.66
N LYS A 56 -9.89 -39.58 -33.53
CA LYS A 56 -9.49 -40.95 -33.32
C LYS A 56 -8.00 -41.04 -33.03
N ASN A 57 -7.60 -41.76 -31.99
CA ASN A 57 -6.35 -42.53 -32.04
C ASN A 57 -6.48 -43.84 -31.29
N VAL A 58 -6.21 -44.83 -32.06
CA VAL A 58 -6.04 -46.25 -31.87
C VAL A 58 -4.93 -46.57 -30.88
N TRP A 59 -5.25 -47.31 -29.80
CA TRP A 59 -4.26 -48.15 -29.14
C TRP A 59 -4.87 -49.55 -28.87
N ARG A 60 -4.12 -50.52 -29.33
CA ARG A 60 -4.33 -51.96 -29.45
C ARG A 60 -4.75 -52.64 -28.12
N LYS A 61 -5.67 -53.59 -28.32
CA LYS A 61 -5.91 -54.74 -27.43
C LYS A 61 -4.70 -55.66 -27.42
N GLN A 62 -4.40 -56.24 -26.21
CA GLN A 62 -4.27 -57.67 -26.00
C GLN A 62 -3.60 -57.98 -24.66
N PRO A 63 -3.68 -59.21 -24.12
CA PRO A 63 -4.81 -60.15 -23.99
C PRO A 63 -5.02 -60.63 -22.55
N GLU A 64 -6.11 -61.33 -22.35
CA GLU A 64 -6.49 -62.02 -21.13
C GLU A 64 -5.54 -63.17 -20.80
N SER A 65 -5.21 -63.30 -19.50
CA SER A 65 -5.17 -64.58 -18.82
C SER A 65 -4.88 -64.41 -17.30
N SER A 66 -5.75 -64.75 -16.51
CA SER A 66 -5.71 -65.65 -15.38
C SER A 66 -6.79 -65.28 -14.37
N THR A 67 -7.75 -66.15 -14.34
CA THR A 67 -8.69 -66.41 -13.27
C THR A 67 -7.98 -66.61 -11.95
N SER A 68 -8.25 -65.78 -10.94
CA SER A 68 -8.32 -66.22 -9.56
C SER A 68 -9.02 -65.19 -8.68
N LEU A 69 -10.18 -65.60 -8.16
CA LEU A 69 -10.72 -65.27 -6.88
C LEU A 69 -10.92 -63.77 -6.51
N ARG A 70 -11.82 -63.08 -7.20
CA ARG A 70 -12.59 -62.04 -6.53
C ARG A 70 -13.55 -62.69 -5.52
N LYS A 71 -13.07 -62.99 -4.32
CA LYS A 71 -13.93 -63.13 -3.15
C LYS A 71 -14.76 -61.87 -3.01
N HIS A 72 -16.02 -61.96 -3.39
CA HIS A 72 -17.06 -61.07 -2.95
C HIS A 72 -17.08 -61.05 -1.42
N ARG A 73 -16.37 -60.11 -0.78
CA ARG A 73 -16.82 -59.61 0.50
C ARG A 73 -18.11 -58.85 0.27
N ARG A 74 -19.22 -59.57 0.15
CA ARG A 74 -20.50 -59.06 0.57
C ARG A 74 -20.32 -58.68 2.04
N TYR A 75 -20.14 -57.38 2.27
CA TYR A 75 -20.49 -56.84 3.59
C TYR A 75 -21.96 -57.20 3.76
N GLN A 76 -22.20 -58.14 4.65
CA GLN A 76 -23.50 -58.33 5.23
C GLN A 76 -23.92 -56.96 5.76
N ARG A 77 -24.86 -56.35 5.08
CA ARG A 77 -25.69 -55.35 5.69
C ARG A 77 -26.39 -56.06 6.82
N SER A 78 -25.86 -55.90 8.02
CA SER A 78 -26.65 -56.10 9.22
C SER A 78 -27.83 -55.13 9.06
N SER A 79 -29.00 -55.71 8.90
CA SER A 79 -30.27 -55.04 8.99
C SER A 79 -30.46 -54.57 10.44
N PHE A 80 -29.76 -53.53 10.84
CA PHE A 80 -30.25 -52.64 11.85
C PHE A 80 -31.36 -51.82 11.22
N LEU A 81 -32.54 -52.02 11.69
CA LEU A 81 -33.69 -51.17 11.51
C LEU A 81 -33.36 -49.80 12.08
N ASP A 82 -32.57 -49.03 11.32
CA ASP A 82 -32.57 -47.57 11.45
C ASP A 82 -33.95 -47.11 11.03
N HIS A 83 -34.83 -46.84 11.99
CA HIS A 83 -35.88 -45.92 11.77
C HIS A 83 -35.20 -44.64 11.28
N LYS A 84 -35.23 -44.42 9.95
CA LYS A 84 -34.67 -43.25 9.31
C LYS A 84 -35.17 -42.01 10.03
N VAL A 85 -34.37 -41.47 10.93
CA VAL A 85 -34.53 -40.10 11.35
C VAL A 85 -34.16 -39.25 10.17
N ASP A 86 -35.15 -38.58 9.60
CA ASP A 86 -34.86 -37.67 8.49
C ASP A 86 -34.06 -36.50 9.04
N MET A 87 -32.82 -36.34 8.57
CA MET A 87 -31.91 -35.31 9.05
C MET A 87 -32.45 -33.89 8.78
N ASP A 88 -33.15 -33.73 7.66
CA ASP A 88 -33.66 -32.43 7.25
C ASP A 88 -34.92 -32.06 8.11
N GLU A 89 -35.72 -33.05 8.49
CA GLU A 89 -36.84 -32.85 9.42
C GLU A 89 -36.35 -32.53 10.84
N LEU A 90 -35.31 -33.22 11.32
CA LEU A 90 -34.71 -32.94 12.61
C LEU A 90 -34.09 -31.55 12.67
N LEU A 91 -33.35 -31.15 11.63
CA LEU A 91 -32.79 -29.81 11.53
C LEU A 91 -33.88 -28.73 11.50
N ALA A 92 -34.97 -28.95 10.75
CA ALA A 92 -36.09 -28.04 10.73
C ALA A 92 -36.72 -27.88 12.12
N SER A 93 -36.85 -28.98 12.88
CA SER A 93 -37.34 -28.96 14.27
C SER A 93 -36.39 -28.24 15.23
N ILE A 94 -35.05 -28.46 15.07
CA ILE A 94 -34.02 -27.74 15.84
C ILE A 94 -34.06 -26.24 15.53
N HIS A 95 -34.28 -25.84 14.29
CA HIS A 95 -34.36 -24.42 13.91
C HIS A 95 -35.63 -23.74 14.47
N GLN A 96 -36.66 -24.48 14.87
CA GLN A 96 -37.87 -23.97 15.47
C GLN A 96 -37.75 -23.75 17.00
N THR A 97 -36.75 -24.36 17.64
CA THR A 97 -36.53 -24.17 19.08
C THR A 97 -36.03 -22.76 19.37
N GLN A 98 -36.59 -22.12 20.41
CA GLN A 98 -36.23 -20.75 20.80
C GLN A 98 -35.21 -20.72 21.95
N ASN A 99 -35.14 -21.76 22.77
CA ASN A 99 -34.31 -21.84 23.96
C ASN A 99 -33.57 -23.17 24.04
N GLU A 100 -32.48 -23.22 24.81
CA GLU A 100 -31.69 -24.42 25.03
C GLU A 100 -32.50 -25.53 25.67
N GLU A 101 -33.41 -25.21 26.62
CA GLU A 101 -34.28 -26.18 27.27
C GLU A 101 -35.20 -26.89 26.29
N GLU A 102 -35.76 -26.17 25.32
CA GLU A 102 -36.59 -26.76 24.25
C GLU A 102 -35.75 -27.66 23.34
N LEU A 103 -34.53 -27.24 23.05
CA LEU A 103 -33.58 -28.02 22.25
C LEU A 103 -33.23 -29.34 22.98
N PHE A 104 -32.92 -29.28 24.27
CA PHE A 104 -32.62 -30.48 25.06
C PHE A 104 -33.87 -31.39 25.19
N ALA A 105 -35.06 -30.81 25.37
CA ALA A 105 -36.31 -31.57 25.39
C ALA A 105 -36.55 -32.29 24.05
N LEU A 106 -36.37 -31.61 22.94
CA LEU A 106 -36.45 -32.20 21.59
C LEU A 106 -35.45 -33.35 21.42
N LEU A 107 -34.19 -33.12 21.77
CA LEU A 107 -33.10 -34.09 21.61
C LEU A 107 -33.27 -35.30 22.56
N SER A 108 -33.88 -35.11 23.72
CA SER A 108 -34.16 -36.21 24.66
C SER A 108 -35.09 -37.27 24.06
N LEU A 109 -36.00 -36.90 23.15
CA LEU A 109 -36.84 -37.83 22.40
C LEU A 109 -36.04 -38.81 21.50
N TYR A 110 -34.83 -38.42 21.19
CA TYR A 110 -33.93 -39.21 20.32
C TYR A 110 -32.82 -39.95 21.10
N LYS A 111 -32.77 -39.81 22.44
CA LYS A 111 -31.75 -40.41 23.31
C LYS A 111 -31.70 -41.92 23.20
N ASP A 112 -32.84 -42.60 23.12
CA ASP A 112 -32.96 -44.05 23.04
C ASP A 112 -32.74 -44.62 21.65
N ARG A 113 -32.61 -43.79 20.62
CA ARG A 113 -32.55 -44.19 19.21
C ARG A 113 -31.14 -44.52 18.72
N GLN A 114 -30.12 -44.65 19.56
CA GLN A 114 -28.71 -45.00 19.20
C GLN A 114 -28.25 -44.35 17.89
N LEU A 115 -28.32 -43.03 17.81
CA LEU A 115 -27.87 -42.28 16.64
C LEU A 115 -26.40 -42.54 16.35
N SER A 116 -26.04 -42.79 15.11
CA SER A 116 -24.64 -43.06 14.77
C SER A 116 -23.78 -41.80 14.94
N ILE A 117 -22.49 -41.95 15.30
CA ILE A 117 -21.52 -40.86 15.39
C ILE A 117 -21.49 -40.03 14.09
N ARG A 118 -21.61 -40.72 12.94
CA ARG A 118 -21.65 -40.05 11.64
C ARG A 118 -22.85 -39.14 11.47
N PHE A 119 -24.01 -39.54 12.00
CA PHE A 119 -25.21 -38.76 12.00
C PHE A 119 -25.06 -37.50 12.86
N MET A 120 -24.53 -37.63 14.06
CA MET A 120 -24.30 -36.54 14.99
C MET A 120 -23.31 -35.50 14.43
N VAL A 121 -22.22 -35.97 13.85
CA VAL A 121 -21.22 -35.11 13.19
C VAL A 121 -21.82 -34.40 11.98
N SER A 122 -22.68 -35.10 11.22
CA SER A 122 -23.38 -34.49 10.07
C SER A 122 -24.40 -33.44 10.53
N LEU A 123 -25.09 -33.67 11.62
CA LEU A 123 -26.00 -32.71 12.24
C LEU A 123 -25.28 -31.44 12.67
N LEU A 124 -24.20 -31.59 13.45
CA LEU A 124 -23.34 -30.47 13.85
C LEU A 124 -22.77 -29.70 12.66
N SER A 125 -22.41 -30.39 11.57
CA SER A 125 -21.82 -29.75 10.40
C SER A 125 -22.83 -28.89 9.58
N ARG A 126 -24.11 -29.18 9.68
CA ARG A 126 -25.20 -28.46 9.01
C ARG A 126 -25.74 -27.31 9.85
N GLU A 127 -25.62 -27.38 11.16
CA GLU A 127 -25.99 -26.27 12.05
C GLU A 127 -25.00 -25.11 11.88
N LYS A 128 -25.51 -23.88 11.77
CA LYS A 128 -24.71 -22.68 11.57
C LYS A 128 -24.77 -21.72 12.77
N ASP A 129 -25.81 -21.84 13.58
CA ASP A 129 -25.95 -21.05 14.78
C ASP A 129 -24.98 -21.57 15.85
N TRP A 130 -24.24 -20.66 16.47
CA TRP A 130 -23.18 -21.03 17.40
C TRP A 130 -23.73 -21.53 18.74
N GLN A 131 -24.84 -20.95 19.24
CA GLN A 131 -25.45 -21.36 20.51
C GLN A 131 -26.01 -22.78 20.40
N ARG A 132 -26.76 -23.04 19.32
CA ARG A 132 -27.30 -24.36 19.06
C ARG A 132 -26.18 -25.39 18.80
N SER A 133 -25.13 -24.98 18.09
CA SER A 133 -23.97 -25.87 17.86
C SER A 133 -23.28 -26.25 19.17
N LEU A 134 -23.19 -25.31 20.14
CA LEU A 134 -22.61 -25.56 21.45
C LEU A 134 -23.51 -26.49 22.25
N ALA A 135 -24.80 -26.18 22.38
CA ALA A 135 -25.76 -27.03 23.06
C ALA A 135 -25.88 -28.45 22.50
N LEU A 136 -25.75 -28.59 21.16
CA LEU A 136 -25.68 -29.90 20.50
C LEU A 136 -24.39 -30.68 20.88
N LEU A 137 -23.24 -29.97 21.02
CA LEU A 137 -22.00 -30.59 21.44
C LEU A 137 -22.10 -31.09 22.87
N ASP A 138 -22.68 -30.30 23.81
CA ASP A 138 -22.89 -30.64 25.20
C ASP A 138 -23.86 -31.80 25.33
N TRP A 139 -24.98 -31.79 24.60
CA TRP A 139 -25.90 -32.92 24.58
C TRP A 139 -25.28 -34.20 24.08
N VAL A 140 -24.49 -34.18 23.02
CA VAL A 140 -23.75 -35.34 22.50
C VAL A 140 -22.84 -35.91 23.56
N HIS A 141 -22.27 -35.04 24.37
CA HIS A 141 -21.31 -35.45 25.40
C HIS A 141 -21.96 -36.01 26.67
N GLU A 142 -22.94 -35.28 27.24
CA GLU A 142 -23.51 -35.58 28.53
C GLU A 142 -24.58 -36.67 28.45
N GLU A 143 -25.49 -36.54 27.49
CA GLU A 143 -26.67 -37.35 27.39
C GLU A 143 -26.49 -38.57 26.49
N ALA A 144 -25.86 -38.39 25.33
CA ALA A 144 -25.66 -39.49 24.39
C ALA A 144 -24.44 -40.38 24.75
N LYS A 145 -23.63 -40.00 25.76
CA LYS A 145 -22.40 -40.70 26.19
C LYS A 145 -21.40 -40.99 25.07
N TYR A 146 -21.40 -40.15 24.04
CA TYR A 146 -20.38 -40.23 22.98
C TYR A 146 -19.19 -39.33 23.34
N THR A 147 -18.00 -39.85 23.15
CA THR A 147 -16.79 -39.02 23.18
C THR A 147 -16.76 -38.18 21.93
N PRO A 148 -16.93 -36.85 22.01
CA PRO A 148 -16.85 -35.96 20.83
C PRO A 148 -15.50 -36.11 20.15
N SER A 149 -15.50 -36.13 18.83
CA SER A 149 -14.27 -36.19 18.06
C SER A 149 -13.68 -34.78 17.87
N VAL A 150 -12.37 -34.71 17.62
CA VAL A 150 -11.67 -33.44 17.24
C VAL A 150 -12.46 -32.72 16.12
N PHE A 151 -13.02 -33.46 15.18
CA PHE A 151 -13.82 -32.92 14.09
C PHE A 151 -15.09 -32.18 14.59
N ALA A 152 -15.80 -32.75 15.58
CA ALA A 152 -16.99 -32.11 16.15
C ALA A 152 -16.64 -30.77 16.80
N TYR A 153 -15.58 -30.73 17.61
CA TYR A 153 -15.06 -29.49 18.19
C TYR A 153 -14.65 -28.47 17.13
N ASN A 154 -13.99 -28.90 16.06
CA ASN A 154 -13.60 -28.00 14.96
C ASN A 154 -14.79 -27.37 14.25
N VAL A 155 -15.90 -28.09 14.10
CA VAL A 155 -17.14 -27.55 13.53
C VAL A 155 -17.75 -26.50 14.45
N VAL A 156 -17.87 -26.77 15.75
CA VAL A 156 -18.42 -25.84 16.74
C VAL A 156 -17.52 -24.61 16.87
N LEU A 157 -16.19 -24.79 17.00
CA LEU A 157 -15.22 -23.72 17.03
C LEU A 157 -15.36 -22.78 15.81
N ARG A 158 -15.53 -23.34 14.63
CA ARG A 158 -15.75 -22.54 13.41
C ARG A 158 -17.02 -21.67 13.49
N ASN A 159 -18.11 -22.21 14.02
CA ASN A 159 -19.38 -21.49 14.16
C ASN A 159 -19.28 -20.40 15.25
N VAL A 160 -18.68 -20.71 16.39
CA VAL A 160 -18.40 -19.79 17.50
C VAL A 160 -17.52 -18.62 17.04
N LEU A 161 -16.44 -18.93 16.32
CA LEU A 161 -15.52 -17.91 15.77
C LEU A 161 -16.15 -17.04 14.66
N ARG A 162 -17.08 -17.59 13.86
CA ARG A 162 -17.88 -16.79 12.92
C ARG A 162 -18.79 -15.80 13.62
N ALA A 163 -19.31 -16.17 14.79
CA ALA A 163 -20.12 -15.32 15.65
C ALA A 163 -19.28 -14.36 16.50
N LYS A 164 -17.94 -14.34 16.33
CA LYS A 164 -16.99 -13.50 17.07
C LYS A 164 -16.97 -13.72 18.59
N GLN A 165 -17.33 -14.93 19.04
CA GLN A 165 -17.33 -15.30 20.46
C GLN A 165 -15.97 -15.91 20.82
N PHE A 166 -14.95 -15.07 20.97
CA PHE A 166 -13.55 -15.50 21.13
C PHE A 166 -13.28 -16.15 22.49
N ASP A 167 -13.93 -15.68 23.56
CA ASP A 167 -13.77 -16.23 24.91
C ASP A 167 -14.31 -17.66 24.98
N ILE A 168 -15.46 -17.91 24.34
CA ILE A 168 -16.05 -19.24 24.23
C ILE A 168 -15.14 -20.17 23.41
N ALA A 169 -14.54 -19.64 22.33
CA ALA A 169 -13.60 -20.43 21.53
C ALA A 169 -12.34 -20.83 22.31
N HIS A 170 -11.84 -19.95 23.20
CA HIS A 170 -10.77 -20.31 24.15
C HIS A 170 -11.20 -21.42 25.10
N GLY A 171 -12.39 -21.29 25.70
CA GLY A 171 -12.95 -22.31 26.60
C GLY A 171 -13.08 -23.68 25.93
N LEU A 172 -13.61 -23.72 24.70
CA LEU A 172 -13.72 -24.95 23.90
C LEU A 172 -12.36 -25.59 23.59
N PHE A 173 -11.36 -24.78 23.29
CA PHE A 173 -10.01 -25.30 23.07
C PHE A 173 -9.42 -25.90 24.35
N ASP A 174 -9.57 -25.26 25.49
CA ASP A 174 -9.08 -25.75 26.77
C ASP A 174 -9.85 -27.03 27.21
N GLU A 175 -11.16 -27.07 26.95
CA GLU A 175 -11.99 -28.27 27.17
C GLU A 175 -11.48 -29.46 26.32
N MET A 176 -11.18 -29.25 25.03
CA MET A 176 -10.56 -30.28 24.18
C MET A 176 -9.32 -30.86 24.85
N ARG A 177 -8.44 -30.02 25.40
CA ARG A 177 -7.19 -30.44 26.05
C ARG A 177 -7.45 -31.19 27.35
N GLN A 178 -8.38 -30.72 28.17
CA GLN A 178 -8.78 -31.42 29.42
C GLN A 178 -9.33 -32.82 29.16
N ARG A 179 -10.00 -33.01 28.03
CA ARG A 179 -10.54 -34.29 27.58
C ARG A 179 -9.51 -35.17 26.83
N ALA A 180 -8.23 -34.78 26.85
CA ALA A 180 -7.14 -35.47 26.17
C ALA A 180 -7.33 -35.57 24.63
N LEU A 181 -8.14 -34.70 24.04
CA LEU A 181 -8.27 -34.56 22.58
C LEU A 181 -7.16 -33.63 22.06
N ALA A 182 -6.22 -34.17 21.32
CA ALA A 182 -5.14 -33.37 20.76
C ALA A 182 -5.67 -32.48 19.65
N PRO A 183 -5.56 -31.10 19.77
CA PRO A 183 -5.93 -30.19 18.72
C PRO A 183 -5.12 -30.48 17.45
N ASP A 184 -5.79 -30.50 16.32
CA ASP A 184 -5.15 -30.77 15.03
C ASP A 184 -4.81 -29.46 14.28
N ARG A 185 -4.19 -29.59 13.12
CA ARG A 185 -3.86 -28.45 12.26
C ARG A 185 -5.08 -27.61 11.92
N PHE A 186 -6.24 -28.24 11.71
CA PHE A 186 -7.46 -27.54 11.35
C PHE A 186 -7.99 -26.69 12.52
N THR A 187 -7.90 -27.20 13.76
CA THR A 187 -8.23 -26.47 14.99
C THR A 187 -7.43 -25.17 15.07
N TYR A 188 -6.10 -25.27 14.98
CA TYR A 188 -5.21 -24.13 15.06
C TYR A 188 -5.41 -23.15 13.88
N SER A 189 -5.50 -23.66 12.65
CA SER A 189 -5.68 -22.82 11.48
C SER A 189 -6.99 -22.02 11.54
N THR A 190 -8.06 -22.62 12.08
CA THR A 190 -9.35 -21.95 12.25
C THR A 190 -9.27 -20.82 13.28
N LEU A 191 -8.64 -21.07 14.43
CA LEU A 191 -8.39 -20.07 15.47
C LEU A 191 -7.55 -18.92 14.91
N ILE A 192 -6.35 -19.22 14.44
CA ILE A 192 -5.37 -18.25 13.94
C ILE A 192 -5.98 -17.36 12.85
N THR A 193 -6.67 -17.97 11.87
CA THR A 193 -7.26 -17.21 10.76
C THR A 193 -8.42 -16.33 11.22
N SER A 194 -9.22 -16.78 12.19
CA SER A 194 -10.36 -16.02 12.69
C SER A 194 -9.91 -14.83 13.54
N PHE A 195 -8.97 -15.03 14.47
CA PHE A 195 -8.38 -13.92 15.24
C PHE A 195 -7.70 -12.90 14.33
N GLY A 196 -6.95 -13.37 13.33
CA GLY A 196 -6.29 -12.48 12.37
C GLY A 196 -7.25 -11.63 11.55
N LYS A 197 -8.38 -12.20 11.09
CA LYS A 197 -9.39 -11.47 10.32
C LYS A 197 -10.06 -10.35 11.10
N GLU A 198 -10.19 -10.49 12.41
CA GLU A 198 -10.79 -9.49 13.29
C GLU A 198 -9.77 -8.47 13.81
N GLY A 199 -8.55 -8.49 13.29
CA GLY A 199 -7.51 -7.54 13.68
C GLY A 199 -6.80 -7.86 15.00
N MET A 200 -7.16 -8.95 15.68
CA MET A 200 -6.49 -9.41 16.91
C MET A 200 -5.23 -10.20 16.59
N PHE A 201 -4.28 -9.50 15.97
CA PHE A 201 -3.13 -10.14 15.36
C PHE A 201 -2.15 -10.75 16.37
N ASP A 202 -1.98 -10.12 17.53
CA ASP A 202 -1.11 -10.63 18.59
C ASP A 202 -1.65 -11.94 19.17
N SER A 203 -2.97 -12.04 19.31
CA SER A 203 -3.64 -13.30 19.69
C SER A 203 -3.45 -14.38 18.61
N ALA A 204 -3.54 -14.02 17.32
CA ALA A 204 -3.26 -14.97 16.24
C ALA A 204 -1.82 -15.48 16.27
N LEU A 205 -0.84 -14.60 16.55
CA LEU A 205 0.57 -15.01 16.70
C LEU A 205 0.81 -15.88 17.94
N SER A 206 0.12 -15.61 19.05
CA SER A 206 0.19 -16.46 20.25
C SER A 206 -0.35 -17.87 19.97
N TRP A 207 -1.44 -17.98 19.20
CA TRP A 207 -1.96 -19.26 18.75
C TRP A 207 -1.01 -19.99 17.80
N LEU A 208 -0.32 -19.27 16.90
CA LEU A 208 0.71 -19.86 16.05
C LEU A 208 1.87 -20.41 16.89
N GLN A 209 2.31 -19.66 17.91
CA GLN A 209 3.35 -20.12 18.81
C GLN A 209 2.91 -21.36 19.62
N LYS A 210 1.66 -21.41 20.07
CA LYS A 210 1.09 -22.55 20.78
C LYS A 210 1.02 -23.80 19.88
N MET A 211 0.66 -23.60 18.59
CA MET A 211 0.69 -24.65 17.56
C MET A 211 2.10 -25.25 17.38
N GLU A 212 3.13 -24.37 17.31
CA GLU A 212 4.53 -24.77 17.20
C GLU A 212 5.00 -25.54 18.46
N GLN A 213 4.61 -25.10 19.66
CA GLN A 213 4.90 -25.77 20.94
C GLN A 213 4.28 -27.18 21.00
N ASP A 214 3.05 -27.32 20.52
CA ASP A 214 2.35 -28.59 20.44
C ASP A 214 2.86 -29.49 19.28
N ARG A 215 3.92 -29.05 18.58
CA ARG A 215 4.55 -29.76 17.43
C ARG A 215 3.57 -30.03 16.28
N VAL A 216 2.54 -29.24 16.14
CA VAL A 216 1.63 -29.31 15.01
C VAL A 216 2.18 -28.44 13.89
N SER A 217 2.51 -29.05 12.75
CA SER A 217 3.02 -28.31 11.60
C SER A 217 1.91 -27.51 10.92
N GLY A 218 2.14 -26.21 10.70
CA GLY A 218 1.30 -25.37 9.84
C GLY A 218 1.38 -25.83 8.38
N ASP A 219 0.53 -25.26 7.56
CA ASP A 219 0.64 -25.42 6.10
C ASP A 219 0.93 -24.08 5.43
N LEU A 220 1.31 -24.11 4.17
CA LEU A 220 1.61 -22.94 3.39
C LEU A 220 0.44 -21.95 3.35
N VAL A 221 -0.81 -22.47 3.30
CA VAL A 221 -2.01 -21.64 3.24
C VAL A 221 -2.19 -20.80 4.51
N LEU A 222 -1.91 -21.38 5.68
CA LEU A 222 -1.97 -20.68 6.96
C LEU A 222 -0.98 -19.52 7.00
N TYR A 223 0.29 -19.77 6.66
CA TYR A 223 1.33 -18.76 6.67
C TYR A 223 1.08 -17.66 5.63
N SER A 224 0.64 -18.03 4.41
CA SER A 224 0.32 -17.07 3.36
C SER A 224 -0.86 -16.17 3.75
N ASN A 225 -1.88 -16.72 4.41
CA ASN A 225 -2.99 -15.93 4.94
C ASN A 225 -2.53 -14.95 6.03
N LEU A 226 -1.63 -15.36 6.92
CA LEU A 226 -1.09 -14.48 7.96
C LEU A 226 -0.22 -13.37 7.37
N ILE A 227 0.60 -13.66 6.38
CA ILE A 227 1.41 -12.66 5.64
C ILE A 227 0.48 -11.64 4.99
N GLU A 228 -0.56 -12.10 4.29
CA GLU A 228 -1.52 -11.22 3.63
C GLU A 228 -2.31 -10.36 4.63
N LEU A 229 -2.70 -10.91 5.79
CA LEU A 229 -3.35 -10.16 6.85
C LEU A 229 -2.42 -9.09 7.44
N SER A 230 -1.16 -9.45 7.73
CA SER A 230 -0.13 -8.49 8.20
C SER A 230 0.06 -7.35 7.21
N ARG A 231 0.11 -7.67 5.91
CA ARG A 231 0.23 -6.69 4.83
C ARG A 231 -0.94 -5.71 4.81
N ARG A 232 -2.18 -6.21 5.00
CA ARG A 232 -3.40 -5.36 5.06
C ARG A 232 -3.42 -4.45 6.27
N LEU A 233 -2.89 -4.91 7.39
CA LEU A 233 -2.77 -4.13 8.62
C LEU A 233 -1.55 -3.20 8.61
N CYS A 234 -0.78 -3.18 7.52
CA CYS A 234 0.47 -2.41 7.37
C CYS A 234 1.54 -2.77 8.42
N ASP A 235 1.46 -3.95 9.04
CA ASP A 235 2.47 -4.44 9.99
C ASP A 235 3.47 -5.34 9.26
N TYR A 236 4.38 -4.68 8.56
CA TYR A 236 5.37 -5.36 7.70
C TYR A 236 6.39 -6.15 8.52
N SER A 237 6.70 -5.73 9.75
CA SER A 237 7.64 -6.41 10.64
C SER A 237 7.13 -7.80 11.03
N LYS A 238 5.85 -7.91 11.35
CA LYS A 238 5.21 -9.19 11.65
C LYS A 238 5.15 -10.09 10.41
N ALA A 239 4.86 -9.53 9.22
CA ALA A 239 4.89 -10.30 7.98
C ALA A 239 6.26 -10.95 7.73
N ILE A 240 7.34 -10.19 7.93
CA ILE A 240 8.72 -10.69 7.81
C ILE A 240 9.01 -11.79 8.82
N SER A 241 8.59 -11.62 10.08
CA SER A 241 8.73 -12.62 11.12
C SER A 241 8.01 -13.93 10.78
N ILE A 242 6.78 -13.85 10.26
CA ILE A 242 5.97 -14.99 9.83
C ILE A 242 6.63 -15.73 8.67
N PHE A 243 7.15 -15.00 7.70
CA PHE A 243 7.86 -15.59 6.56
C PHE A 243 9.15 -16.32 6.99
N SER A 244 9.87 -15.73 7.95
CA SER A 244 11.03 -16.39 8.55
C SER A 244 10.65 -17.69 9.29
N ARG A 245 9.50 -17.72 10.00
CA ARG A 245 8.96 -18.92 10.66
C ARG A 245 8.55 -19.99 9.63
N LEU A 246 7.90 -19.56 8.53
CA LEU A 246 7.55 -20.45 7.41
C LEU A 246 8.80 -21.21 6.91
N LYS A 247 9.89 -20.50 6.64
CA LYS A 247 11.17 -21.09 6.20
C LYS A 247 11.75 -22.05 7.25
N LYS A 248 11.76 -21.62 8.53
CA LYS A 248 12.26 -22.47 9.65
C LYS A 248 11.45 -23.73 9.85
N SER A 249 10.16 -23.74 9.51
CA SER A 249 9.32 -24.94 9.60
C SER A 249 9.59 -25.98 8.49
N GLY A 250 10.51 -25.69 7.57
CA GLY A 250 10.86 -26.57 6.46
C GLY A 250 9.83 -26.58 5.31
N ILE A 251 8.87 -25.66 5.33
CA ILE A 251 7.87 -25.52 4.27
C ILE A 251 8.46 -24.61 3.19
N THR A 252 8.55 -25.10 1.96
CA THR A 252 9.00 -24.29 0.82
C THR A 252 7.91 -23.27 0.45
N PRO A 253 8.23 -21.95 0.48
CA PRO A 253 7.29 -20.94 0.02
C PRO A 253 6.98 -21.13 -1.47
N ASP A 254 5.75 -20.88 -1.86
CA ASP A 254 5.34 -20.86 -3.26
C ASP A 254 5.52 -19.49 -3.91
N LEU A 255 5.27 -19.44 -5.20
CA LEU A 255 5.35 -18.21 -5.99
C LEU A 255 4.49 -17.08 -5.43
N VAL A 256 3.32 -17.41 -4.86
CA VAL A 256 2.38 -16.44 -4.29
C VAL A 256 2.93 -15.86 -2.98
N ALA A 257 3.50 -16.69 -2.12
CA ALA A 257 4.15 -16.26 -0.88
C ALA A 257 5.35 -15.36 -1.15
N TYR A 258 6.20 -15.71 -2.12
CA TYR A 258 7.33 -14.88 -2.52
C TYR A 258 6.87 -13.52 -3.09
N ASN A 259 5.90 -13.50 -4.00
CA ASN A 259 5.37 -12.24 -4.58
C ASN A 259 4.73 -11.35 -3.51
N SER A 260 4.03 -11.94 -2.54
CA SER A 260 3.48 -11.21 -1.39
C SER A 260 4.59 -10.59 -0.55
N MET A 261 5.69 -11.32 -0.32
CA MET A 261 6.84 -10.82 0.44
C MET A 261 7.65 -9.76 -0.29
N ILE A 262 7.80 -9.86 -1.62
CA ILE A 262 8.41 -8.77 -2.42
C ILE A 262 7.63 -7.47 -2.20
N ASN A 263 6.30 -7.53 -2.20
CA ASN A 263 5.44 -6.37 -1.92
C ASN A 263 5.61 -5.87 -0.48
N VAL A 264 5.63 -6.79 0.52
CA VAL A 264 5.85 -6.46 1.94
C VAL A 264 7.19 -5.74 2.13
N TYR A 265 8.29 -6.28 1.60
CA TYR A 265 9.59 -5.63 1.67
C TYR A 265 9.61 -4.28 0.96
N GLY A 266 8.90 -4.17 -0.16
CA GLY A 266 8.76 -2.90 -0.87
C GLY A 266 8.06 -1.82 -0.05
N LYS A 267 6.94 -2.18 0.60
CA LYS A 267 6.19 -1.26 1.47
C LYS A 267 6.98 -0.92 2.76
N ALA A 268 7.79 -1.86 3.24
CA ALA A 268 8.73 -1.64 4.35
C ALA A 268 9.97 -0.84 3.93
N LYS A 269 10.11 -0.46 2.65
CA LYS A 269 11.28 0.20 2.05
C LYS A 269 12.58 -0.63 2.12
N LEU A 270 12.48 -1.93 2.31
CA LEU A 270 13.58 -2.89 2.35
C LEU A 270 13.87 -3.42 0.94
N PHE A 271 14.38 -2.56 0.06
CA PHE A 271 14.50 -2.83 -1.38
C PHE A 271 15.54 -3.90 -1.71
N ARG A 272 16.60 -3.97 -0.91
CA ARG A 272 17.67 -4.95 -1.08
C ARG A 272 17.15 -6.36 -0.80
N GLU A 273 16.37 -6.51 0.25
CA GLU A 273 15.74 -7.76 0.64
C GLU A 273 14.70 -8.20 -0.39
N ALA A 274 13.91 -7.26 -0.92
CA ALA A 274 12.98 -7.54 -2.01
C ALA A 274 13.71 -8.11 -3.25
N ARG A 275 14.87 -7.56 -3.60
CA ARG A 275 15.69 -8.05 -4.71
C ARG A 275 16.34 -9.40 -4.40
N LEU A 276 16.80 -9.59 -3.15
CA LEU A 276 17.39 -10.86 -2.72
C LEU A 276 16.37 -12.00 -2.78
N LEU A 277 15.08 -11.75 -2.57
CA LEU A 277 14.04 -12.77 -2.72
C LEU A 277 13.96 -13.33 -4.15
N ILE A 278 14.09 -12.49 -5.17
CA ILE A 278 14.12 -12.96 -6.57
C ILE A 278 15.31 -13.90 -6.79
N LYS A 279 16.46 -13.58 -6.18
CA LYS A 279 17.66 -14.43 -6.26
C LYS A 279 17.45 -15.74 -5.50
N GLU A 280 16.92 -15.68 -4.29
CA GLU A 280 16.60 -16.83 -3.47
C GLU A 280 15.63 -17.80 -4.17
N MET A 281 14.57 -17.25 -4.83
CA MET A 281 13.63 -18.05 -5.60
C MET A 281 14.35 -18.91 -6.64
N LYS A 282 15.32 -18.33 -7.38
CA LYS A 282 16.07 -19.02 -8.44
C LYS A 282 17.07 -20.04 -7.89
N GLU A 283 17.85 -19.64 -6.89
CA GLU A 283 19.04 -20.38 -6.44
C GLU A 283 18.73 -21.41 -5.35
N GLU A 284 17.85 -21.08 -4.41
CA GLU A 284 17.62 -21.89 -3.21
C GLU A 284 16.29 -22.65 -3.24
N ALA A 285 15.22 -22.02 -3.68
CA ALA A 285 13.89 -22.61 -3.62
C ALA A 285 13.52 -23.43 -4.86
N GLY A 286 14.26 -23.29 -5.97
CA GLY A 286 13.92 -23.91 -7.24
C GLY A 286 12.57 -23.44 -7.82
N VAL A 287 12.11 -22.23 -7.40
CA VAL A 287 10.88 -21.58 -7.85
C VAL A 287 11.26 -20.52 -8.87
N GLU A 288 10.96 -20.74 -10.13
CA GLU A 288 11.29 -19.76 -11.18
C GLU A 288 10.44 -18.49 -11.05
N PRO A 289 11.08 -17.30 -10.90
CA PRO A 289 10.36 -16.03 -10.94
C PRO A 289 9.66 -15.85 -12.28
N ASN A 290 8.40 -15.46 -12.24
CA ASN A 290 7.60 -15.21 -13.44
C ASN A 290 7.36 -13.71 -13.69
N THR A 291 6.60 -13.38 -14.73
CA THR A 291 6.21 -12.01 -15.07
C THR A 291 5.63 -11.25 -13.88
N VAL A 292 4.81 -11.92 -13.04
CA VAL A 292 4.21 -11.29 -11.85
C VAL A 292 5.26 -10.96 -10.80
N SER A 293 6.27 -11.80 -10.60
CA SER A 293 7.37 -11.54 -9.65
C SER A 293 8.15 -10.29 -10.04
N TYR A 294 8.53 -10.22 -11.30
CA TYR A 294 9.27 -9.07 -11.83
C TYR A 294 8.42 -7.80 -11.87
N SER A 295 7.16 -7.87 -12.32
CA SER A 295 6.27 -6.70 -12.34
C SER A 295 5.95 -6.17 -10.94
N THR A 296 5.85 -7.06 -9.94
CA THR A 296 5.70 -6.67 -8.54
C THR A 296 6.94 -5.92 -8.04
N LEU A 297 8.14 -6.43 -8.32
CA LEU A 297 9.39 -5.76 -7.94
C LEU A 297 9.58 -4.42 -8.66
N LEU A 298 9.23 -4.35 -9.95
CA LEU A 298 9.22 -3.10 -10.73
C LEU A 298 8.27 -2.07 -10.10
N SER A 299 7.04 -2.48 -9.76
CA SER A 299 6.06 -1.60 -9.10
C SER A 299 6.59 -1.06 -7.78
N VAL A 300 7.24 -1.91 -6.98
CA VAL A 300 7.89 -1.51 -5.71
C VAL A 300 8.93 -0.43 -5.94
N TYR A 301 9.82 -0.59 -6.91
CA TYR A 301 10.84 0.41 -7.20
C TYR A 301 10.23 1.73 -7.72
N VAL A 302 9.22 1.65 -8.59
CA VAL A 302 8.56 2.83 -9.17
C VAL A 302 7.78 3.61 -8.11
N GLU A 303 7.01 2.94 -7.23
CA GLU A 303 6.31 3.58 -6.12
C GLU A 303 7.25 4.35 -5.18
N ASN A 304 8.51 3.90 -5.08
CA ASN A 304 9.53 4.53 -4.24
C ASN A 304 10.54 5.38 -5.05
N GLN A 305 10.21 5.74 -6.30
CA GLN A 305 11.00 6.61 -7.18
C GLN A 305 12.42 6.09 -7.49
N LYS A 306 12.65 4.79 -7.34
CA LYS A 306 13.93 4.12 -7.65
C LYS A 306 13.96 3.65 -9.10
N PHE A 307 13.94 4.61 -10.03
CA PHE A 307 13.76 4.32 -11.46
C PHE A 307 14.98 3.63 -12.10
N LEU A 308 16.20 3.89 -11.62
CA LEU A 308 17.41 3.24 -12.15
C LEU A 308 17.47 1.76 -11.77
N GLU A 309 17.05 1.42 -10.55
CA GLU A 309 16.92 0.05 -10.10
C GLU A 309 15.83 -0.68 -10.89
N ALA A 310 14.71 0.00 -11.17
CA ALA A 310 13.66 -0.55 -12.04
C ALA A 310 14.19 -0.88 -13.43
N LEU A 311 15.02 -0.02 -14.05
CA LEU A 311 15.69 -0.31 -15.33
C LEU A 311 16.56 -1.57 -15.25
N SER A 312 17.31 -1.75 -14.15
CA SER A 312 18.18 -2.91 -13.97
C SER A 312 17.38 -4.22 -13.88
N VAL A 313 16.23 -4.18 -13.17
CA VAL A 313 15.32 -5.34 -13.06
C VAL A 313 14.67 -5.67 -14.41
N PHE A 314 14.29 -4.64 -15.15
CA PHE A 314 13.72 -4.84 -16.49
C PHE A 314 14.74 -5.41 -17.50
N ALA A 315 15.98 -5.02 -17.40
CA ALA A 315 17.07 -5.63 -18.20
C ALA A 315 17.24 -7.11 -17.84
N GLU A 316 17.26 -7.45 -16.54
CA GLU A 316 17.34 -8.83 -16.07
C GLU A 316 16.15 -9.67 -16.55
N MET A 317 14.92 -9.11 -16.50
CA MET A 317 13.71 -9.76 -16.99
C MET A 317 13.79 -10.11 -18.48
N LYS A 318 14.40 -9.23 -19.28
CA LYS A 318 14.64 -9.48 -20.72
C LYS A 318 15.71 -10.53 -20.96
N GLU A 319 16.81 -10.52 -20.19
CA GLU A 319 17.87 -11.52 -20.29
C GLU A 319 17.36 -12.94 -20.01
N VAL A 320 16.44 -13.09 -19.07
CA VAL A 320 15.81 -14.38 -18.73
C VAL A 320 14.71 -14.76 -19.74
N ASN A 321 14.47 -13.94 -20.79
CA ASN A 321 13.38 -14.11 -21.74
C ASN A 321 11.98 -14.25 -21.09
N CYS A 322 11.77 -13.59 -19.95
CA CYS A 322 10.47 -13.58 -19.31
C CYS A 322 9.47 -12.78 -20.18
N SER A 323 8.29 -13.33 -20.40
CA SER A 323 7.26 -12.67 -21.23
C SER A 323 6.85 -11.33 -20.60
N LEU A 324 6.77 -10.29 -21.42
CA LEU A 324 6.23 -9.00 -20.97
C LEU A 324 4.70 -9.08 -20.98
N ASP A 325 4.09 -8.44 -20.01
CA ASP A 325 2.66 -8.22 -19.96
C ASP A 325 2.31 -6.73 -20.11
N LEU A 326 1.04 -6.44 -20.27
CA LEU A 326 0.53 -5.08 -20.40
C LEU A 326 0.94 -4.19 -19.21
N THR A 327 0.93 -4.77 -18.01
CA THR A 327 1.26 -4.06 -16.77
C THR A 327 2.73 -3.65 -16.74
N THR A 328 3.63 -4.59 -17.04
CA THR A 328 5.08 -4.33 -17.13
C THR A 328 5.40 -3.27 -18.18
N CYS A 329 4.77 -3.37 -19.37
CA CYS A 329 4.98 -2.38 -20.42
C CYS A 329 4.54 -0.98 -19.95
N ASN A 330 3.37 -0.84 -19.32
CA ASN A 330 2.89 0.44 -18.81
C ASN A 330 3.79 1.02 -17.72
N ILE A 331 4.27 0.19 -16.78
CA ILE A 331 5.23 0.59 -15.76
C ILE A 331 6.52 1.10 -16.39
N MET A 332 7.04 0.39 -17.39
CA MET A 332 8.30 0.77 -18.03
C MET A 332 8.18 2.01 -18.91
N ILE A 333 7.05 2.22 -19.58
CA ILE A 333 6.78 3.48 -20.28
C ILE A 333 6.79 4.66 -19.30
N ASP A 334 6.21 4.46 -18.11
CA ASP A 334 6.24 5.46 -17.03
C ASP A 334 7.66 5.75 -16.54
N VAL A 335 8.43 4.70 -16.24
CA VAL A 335 9.84 4.79 -15.82
C VAL A 335 10.69 5.54 -16.85
N TYR A 336 10.55 5.19 -18.12
CA TYR A 336 11.26 5.89 -19.18
C TYR A 336 10.87 7.37 -19.26
N GLY A 337 9.57 7.67 -19.04
CA GLY A 337 9.10 9.06 -18.97
C GLY A 337 9.69 9.84 -17.80
N GLN A 338 9.79 9.23 -16.61
CA GLN A 338 10.37 9.86 -15.42
C GLN A 338 11.89 10.12 -15.57
N LEU A 339 12.57 9.30 -16.37
CA LEU A 339 14.00 9.46 -16.65
C LEU A 339 14.30 10.29 -17.91
N ASP A 340 13.29 10.95 -18.49
CA ASP A 340 13.38 11.72 -19.74
C ASP A 340 13.86 10.91 -20.96
N MET A 341 13.70 9.57 -20.90
CA MET A 341 14.07 8.64 -21.96
C MET A 341 12.91 8.42 -22.93
N VAL A 342 12.43 9.51 -23.53
CA VAL A 342 11.18 9.53 -24.32
C VAL A 342 11.25 8.61 -25.54
N LYS A 343 12.40 8.49 -26.18
CA LYS A 343 12.59 7.61 -27.35
C LYS A 343 12.40 6.13 -27.00
N GLU A 344 12.86 5.73 -25.83
CA GLU A 344 12.71 4.37 -25.32
C GLU A 344 11.28 4.08 -24.94
N ALA A 345 10.57 5.05 -24.31
CA ALA A 345 9.15 4.96 -24.02
C ALA A 345 8.31 4.77 -25.30
N ASP A 346 8.62 5.59 -26.32
CA ASP A 346 7.97 5.54 -27.63
C ASP A 346 8.20 4.18 -28.33
N ARG A 347 9.48 3.72 -28.39
CA ARG A 347 9.81 2.41 -28.95
C ARG A 347 9.08 1.28 -28.24
N LEU A 348 9.00 1.29 -26.93
CA LEU A 348 8.32 0.26 -26.16
C LEU A 348 6.82 0.28 -26.47
N PHE A 349 6.18 1.45 -26.43
CA PHE A 349 4.75 1.60 -26.73
C PHE A 349 4.38 1.06 -28.12
N TRP A 350 5.13 1.43 -29.18
CA TRP A 350 4.85 0.96 -30.53
C TRP A 350 5.25 -0.50 -30.75
N SER A 351 6.15 -1.07 -29.94
CA SER A 351 6.53 -2.48 -30.01
C SER A 351 5.51 -3.40 -29.34
N MET A 352 4.66 -2.90 -28.43
CA MET A 352 3.66 -3.72 -27.72
C MET A 352 2.81 -4.57 -28.67
N ARG A 353 2.34 -3.96 -29.77
CA ARG A 353 1.55 -4.71 -30.77
C ARG A 353 2.35 -5.78 -31.53
N LYS A 354 3.66 -5.58 -31.71
CA LYS A 354 4.51 -6.59 -32.33
C LYS A 354 4.77 -7.78 -31.41
N MET A 355 4.58 -7.56 -30.10
CA MET A 355 4.69 -8.57 -29.04
C MET A 355 3.33 -9.19 -28.70
N ASP A 356 2.30 -8.95 -29.52
CA ASP A 356 0.91 -9.42 -29.30
C ASP A 356 0.27 -8.87 -28.01
N ILE A 357 0.76 -7.70 -27.55
CA ILE A 357 0.20 -6.98 -26.39
C ILE A 357 -0.58 -5.78 -26.92
N GLU A 358 -1.91 -5.83 -26.83
CA GLU A 358 -2.76 -4.70 -27.25
C GLU A 358 -2.72 -3.57 -26.21
N PRO A 359 -2.25 -2.36 -26.58
CA PRO A 359 -2.28 -1.20 -25.69
C PRO A 359 -3.71 -0.81 -25.31
N ASN A 360 -3.97 -0.64 -24.04
CA ASN A 360 -5.26 -0.18 -23.51
C ASN A 360 -5.25 1.33 -23.19
N VAL A 361 -6.36 1.87 -22.69
CA VAL A 361 -6.49 3.29 -22.32
C VAL A 361 -5.39 3.75 -21.36
N VAL A 362 -4.94 2.86 -20.43
CA VAL A 362 -3.85 3.19 -19.50
C VAL A 362 -2.54 3.39 -20.26
N SER A 363 -2.21 2.49 -21.22
CA SER A 363 -1.02 2.61 -22.06
C SER A 363 -0.98 3.93 -22.83
N TYR A 364 -2.12 4.28 -23.45
CA TYR A 364 -2.24 5.54 -24.17
C TYR A 364 -2.13 6.75 -23.26
N ASN A 365 -2.74 6.71 -22.08
CA ASN A 365 -2.66 7.82 -21.12
C ASN A 365 -1.24 7.99 -20.57
N THR A 366 -0.52 6.88 -20.35
CA THR A 366 0.87 6.93 -19.87
C THR A 366 1.78 7.59 -20.89
N ILE A 367 1.71 7.18 -22.17
CA ILE A 367 2.55 7.78 -23.21
C ILE A 367 2.13 9.23 -23.55
N LEU A 368 0.82 9.56 -23.48
CA LEU A 368 0.34 10.94 -23.60
C LEU A 368 0.93 11.85 -22.51
N ARG A 369 1.01 11.32 -21.27
CA ARG A 369 1.64 12.04 -20.17
C ARG A 369 3.13 12.25 -20.41
N VAL A 370 3.85 11.22 -20.85
CA VAL A 370 5.27 11.31 -21.22
C VAL A 370 5.51 12.38 -22.30
N TYR A 371 4.72 12.38 -23.38
CA TYR A 371 4.83 13.40 -24.40
C TYR A 371 4.51 14.81 -23.87
N GLY A 372 3.50 14.93 -22.99
CA GLY A 372 3.12 16.21 -22.40
C GLY A 372 4.15 16.74 -21.39
N GLU A 373 4.91 15.89 -20.71
CA GLU A 373 6.02 16.25 -19.83
C GLU A 373 7.27 16.64 -20.62
N ALA A 374 7.57 15.89 -21.67
CA ALA A 374 8.68 16.15 -22.60
C ALA A 374 8.41 17.29 -23.59
N GLU A 375 7.29 17.99 -23.48
CA GLU A 375 6.87 19.10 -24.36
C GLU A 375 6.71 18.70 -25.85
N LEU A 376 6.55 17.41 -26.13
CA LEU A 376 6.25 16.90 -27.47
C LEU A 376 4.74 17.00 -27.77
N PHE A 377 4.22 18.24 -27.76
CA PHE A 377 2.78 18.49 -27.86
C PHE A 377 2.17 18.04 -29.19
N GLY A 378 2.93 18.10 -30.28
CA GLY A 378 2.50 17.61 -31.59
C GLY A 378 2.17 16.12 -31.59
N GLU A 379 3.08 15.34 -31.03
CA GLU A 379 2.93 13.88 -30.90
C GLU A 379 1.76 13.52 -30.00
N ALA A 380 1.61 14.22 -28.88
CA ALA A 380 0.48 14.03 -27.97
C ALA A 380 -0.87 14.29 -28.66
N ILE A 381 -0.99 15.38 -29.41
CA ILE A 381 -2.21 15.73 -30.18
C ILE A 381 -2.46 14.67 -31.27
N HIS A 382 -1.43 14.24 -31.96
CA HIS A 382 -1.56 13.17 -32.96
C HIS A 382 -2.06 11.87 -32.34
N LEU A 383 -1.48 11.47 -31.21
CA LEU A 383 -1.87 10.26 -30.50
C LEU A 383 -3.32 10.31 -29.97
N PHE A 384 -3.75 11.46 -29.42
CA PHE A 384 -5.13 11.66 -28.99
C PHE A 384 -6.12 11.52 -30.16
N ARG A 385 -5.82 12.12 -31.33
CA ARG A 385 -6.63 11.93 -32.53
C ARG A 385 -6.64 10.48 -33.01
N LEU A 386 -5.53 9.76 -32.87
CA LEU A 386 -5.46 8.33 -33.18
C LEU A 386 -6.37 7.50 -32.25
N MET A 387 -6.42 7.81 -30.96
CA MET A 387 -7.35 7.20 -30.01
C MET A 387 -8.81 7.39 -30.46
N GLN A 388 -9.15 8.62 -30.87
CA GLN A 388 -10.51 8.93 -31.38
C GLN A 388 -10.85 8.15 -32.65
N ARG A 389 -9.91 8.03 -33.61
CA ARG A 389 -10.13 7.29 -34.87
C ARG A 389 -10.23 5.79 -34.69
N LYS A 390 -9.55 5.23 -33.67
CA LYS A 390 -9.57 3.81 -33.37
C LYS A 390 -10.67 3.41 -32.38
N ASP A 391 -11.55 4.35 -32.06
CA ASP A 391 -12.65 4.14 -31.12
C ASP A 391 -12.21 3.61 -29.74
N ILE A 392 -10.99 4.02 -29.32
CA ILE A 392 -10.48 3.71 -27.99
C ILE A 392 -11.18 4.65 -27.02
N GLU A 393 -11.93 4.07 -26.08
CA GLU A 393 -12.71 4.82 -25.10
C GLU A 393 -11.82 5.74 -24.26
N GLN A 394 -11.99 7.06 -24.44
CA GLN A 394 -11.28 8.06 -23.64
C GLN A 394 -11.96 8.19 -22.27
N ASN A 395 -11.16 8.36 -21.23
CA ASN A 395 -11.64 8.58 -19.87
C ASN A 395 -11.25 9.96 -19.33
N VAL A 396 -11.67 10.27 -18.11
CA VAL A 396 -11.37 11.55 -17.42
C VAL A 396 -9.86 11.85 -17.42
N VAL A 397 -8.99 10.83 -17.27
CA VAL A 397 -7.53 10.99 -17.25
C VAL A 397 -7.02 11.45 -18.61
N THR A 398 -7.54 10.85 -19.70
CA THR A 398 -7.19 11.23 -21.08
C THR A 398 -7.49 12.71 -21.33
N TYR A 399 -8.73 13.13 -21.00
CA TYR A 399 -9.15 14.53 -21.18
C TYR A 399 -8.34 15.49 -20.31
N ASN A 400 -8.12 15.17 -19.02
CA ASN A 400 -7.32 16.01 -18.13
C ASN A 400 -5.88 16.18 -18.62
N THR A 401 -5.27 15.13 -19.15
CA THR A 401 -3.93 15.19 -19.72
C THR A 401 -3.91 16.11 -20.95
N MET A 402 -4.88 15.99 -21.85
CA MET A 402 -4.97 16.84 -23.04
C MET A 402 -5.30 18.29 -22.71
N ILE A 403 -6.18 18.55 -21.73
CA ILE A 403 -6.47 19.90 -21.23
C ILE A 403 -5.18 20.55 -20.68
N LYS A 404 -4.38 19.79 -19.91
CA LYS A 404 -3.09 20.23 -19.39
C LYS A 404 -2.11 20.58 -20.53
N ILE A 405 -2.05 19.75 -21.57
CA ILE A 405 -1.21 19.96 -22.76
C ILE A 405 -1.64 21.25 -23.49
N TYR A 406 -2.93 21.40 -23.80
CA TYR A 406 -3.42 22.65 -24.42
C TYR A 406 -3.24 23.90 -23.53
N GLY A 407 -3.22 23.70 -22.21
CA GLY A 407 -2.86 24.79 -21.29
C GLY A 407 -1.38 25.20 -21.38
N LYS A 408 -0.47 24.24 -21.59
CA LYS A 408 0.96 24.52 -21.80
C LYS A 408 1.23 25.18 -23.16
N THR A 409 0.48 24.80 -24.21
CA THR A 409 0.60 25.41 -25.56
C THR A 409 -0.10 26.74 -25.69
N LEU A 410 -0.67 27.29 -24.62
CA LEU A 410 -1.45 28.54 -24.59
C LEU A 410 -2.71 28.51 -25.48
N GLU A 411 -3.16 27.34 -25.89
CA GLU A 411 -4.37 27.16 -26.69
C GLU A 411 -5.62 27.02 -25.80
N HIS A 412 -5.90 28.05 -25.03
CA HIS A 412 -6.92 28.05 -23.97
C HIS A 412 -8.33 27.72 -24.45
N GLU A 413 -8.67 28.09 -25.70
CA GLU A 413 -9.98 27.80 -26.29
C GLU A 413 -10.15 26.33 -26.60
N LYS A 414 -9.09 25.65 -27.10
CA LYS A 414 -9.12 24.21 -27.31
C LYS A 414 -9.26 23.45 -26.00
N ALA A 415 -8.57 23.89 -24.94
CA ALA A 415 -8.74 23.33 -23.62
C ALA A 415 -10.18 23.42 -23.09
N THR A 416 -10.83 24.57 -23.33
CA THR A 416 -12.24 24.79 -22.95
C THR A 416 -13.18 23.91 -23.77
N ASN A 417 -12.94 23.77 -25.08
CA ASN A 417 -13.75 22.96 -25.97
C ASN A 417 -13.65 21.46 -25.59
N LEU A 418 -12.48 21.00 -25.12
CA LEU A 418 -12.32 19.61 -24.61
C LEU A 418 -13.18 19.33 -23.37
N VAL A 419 -13.38 20.32 -22.48
CA VAL A 419 -14.29 20.14 -21.33
C VAL A 419 -15.73 20.00 -21.80
N GLN A 420 -16.14 20.74 -22.82
CA GLN A 420 -17.48 20.63 -23.41
C GLN A 420 -17.65 19.29 -24.16
N GLU A 421 -16.62 18.86 -24.90
CA GLU A 421 -16.61 17.54 -25.56
C GLU A 421 -16.72 16.40 -24.54
N MET A 422 -15.95 16.47 -23.45
CA MET A 422 -16.00 15.51 -22.35
C MET A 422 -17.43 15.37 -21.80
N GLN A 423 -18.09 16.50 -21.52
CA GLN A 423 -19.47 16.52 -21.03
C GLN A 423 -20.47 15.98 -22.05
N SER A 424 -20.31 16.32 -23.35
CA SER A 424 -21.19 15.83 -24.42
C SER A 424 -21.12 14.32 -24.62
N ARG A 425 -19.98 13.70 -24.25
CA ARG A 425 -19.77 12.24 -24.27
C ARG A 425 -20.23 11.55 -22.98
N GLY A 426 -20.83 12.28 -22.04
CA GLY A 426 -21.28 11.72 -20.78
C GLY A 426 -20.16 11.45 -19.76
N ILE A 427 -18.95 12.00 -20.00
CA ILE A 427 -17.83 11.89 -19.06
C ILE A 427 -17.87 13.10 -18.15
N GLU A 428 -18.17 12.90 -16.86
CA GLU A 428 -18.27 13.99 -15.91
C GLU A 428 -16.90 14.57 -15.55
N PRO A 429 -16.70 15.90 -15.69
CA PRO A 429 -15.49 16.56 -15.22
C PRO A 429 -15.37 16.48 -13.71
N ASN A 430 -14.19 16.11 -13.23
CA ASN A 430 -13.88 16.04 -11.80
C ASN A 430 -13.17 17.32 -11.30
N ALA A 431 -12.87 17.37 -10.00
CA ALA A 431 -12.16 18.49 -9.38
C ALA A 431 -10.83 18.82 -10.08
N ILE A 432 -10.10 17.80 -10.55
CA ILE A 432 -8.83 17.98 -11.29
C ILE A 432 -9.09 18.68 -12.63
N THR A 433 -10.17 18.32 -13.35
CA THR A 433 -10.55 18.99 -14.60
C THR A 433 -10.80 20.48 -14.37
N TYR A 434 -11.62 20.79 -13.36
CA TYR A 434 -11.98 22.16 -13.04
C TYR A 434 -10.79 22.99 -12.52
N SER A 435 -9.97 22.43 -11.64
CA SER A 435 -8.78 23.12 -11.14
C SER A 435 -7.76 23.37 -12.26
N THR A 436 -7.62 22.43 -13.19
CA THR A 436 -6.73 22.59 -14.36
C THR A 436 -7.21 23.72 -15.26
N ILE A 437 -8.51 23.75 -15.61
CA ILE A 437 -9.04 24.81 -16.51
C ILE A 437 -9.01 26.18 -15.85
N ILE A 438 -9.31 26.30 -14.55
CA ILE A 438 -9.19 27.52 -13.77
C ILE A 438 -7.73 28.00 -13.74
N SER A 439 -6.77 27.08 -13.52
CA SER A 439 -5.34 27.41 -13.56
C SER A 439 -4.90 27.93 -14.94
N ILE A 440 -5.41 27.34 -16.03
CA ILE A 440 -5.15 27.75 -17.40
C ILE A 440 -5.69 29.18 -17.65
N TRP A 441 -6.95 29.42 -17.26
CA TRP A 441 -7.54 30.78 -17.42
C TRP A 441 -6.86 31.82 -16.51
N GLY A 442 -6.45 31.42 -15.29
CA GLY A 442 -5.68 32.27 -14.39
C GLY A 442 -4.34 32.69 -14.99
N LYS A 443 -3.61 31.76 -15.63
CA LYS A 443 -2.36 32.03 -16.33
C LYS A 443 -2.58 32.92 -17.57
N ALA A 444 -3.71 32.74 -18.25
CA ALA A 444 -4.09 33.53 -19.42
C ALA A 444 -4.67 34.92 -19.10
N GLY A 445 -4.77 35.28 -17.81
CA GLY A 445 -5.39 36.55 -17.40
C GLY A 445 -6.91 36.62 -17.55
N LYS A 446 -7.57 35.51 -17.95
CA LYS A 446 -9.03 35.42 -18.15
C LYS A 446 -9.75 35.09 -16.83
N LEU A 447 -9.51 35.89 -15.78
CA LEU A 447 -10.02 35.62 -14.43
C LEU A 447 -11.54 35.66 -14.33
N ASP A 448 -12.22 36.45 -15.14
CA ASP A 448 -13.68 36.50 -15.12
C ASP A 448 -14.30 35.13 -15.43
N ARG A 449 -13.74 34.41 -16.42
CA ARG A 449 -14.18 33.06 -16.76
C ARG A 449 -13.90 32.06 -15.62
N ALA A 450 -12.72 32.15 -14.99
CA ALA A 450 -12.36 31.31 -13.83
C ALA A 450 -13.31 31.57 -12.65
N ALA A 451 -13.58 32.81 -12.33
CA ALA A 451 -14.49 33.20 -11.26
C ALA A 451 -15.94 32.76 -11.52
N MET A 452 -16.43 32.95 -12.77
CA MET A 452 -17.77 32.47 -13.16
C MET A 452 -17.91 30.94 -12.99
N LEU A 453 -16.90 30.19 -13.43
CA LEU A 453 -16.92 28.71 -13.29
C LEU A 453 -16.89 28.31 -11.82
N PHE A 454 -16.03 28.92 -11.01
CA PHE A 454 -15.95 28.69 -9.59
C PHE A 454 -17.27 28.95 -8.86
N GLN A 455 -17.93 30.09 -9.20
CA GLN A 455 -19.24 30.41 -8.64
C GLN A 455 -20.34 29.44 -9.11
N LYS A 456 -20.28 28.98 -10.37
CA LYS A 456 -21.21 27.99 -10.91
C LYS A 456 -21.09 26.66 -10.12
N LEU A 457 -19.87 26.22 -9.87
CA LEU A 457 -19.61 24.99 -9.08
C LEU A 457 -20.15 25.11 -7.64
N ARG A 458 -19.95 26.27 -7.01
CA ARG A 458 -20.52 26.55 -5.67
C ARG A 458 -22.06 26.45 -5.63
N ARG A 459 -22.71 26.95 -6.68
CA ARG A 459 -24.19 26.95 -6.78
C ARG A 459 -24.77 25.55 -7.11
N SER A 460 -23.99 24.71 -7.80
CA SER A 460 -24.43 23.36 -8.19
C SER A 460 -24.33 22.34 -7.06
N GLY A 461 -23.87 22.73 -5.86
CA GLY A 461 -23.73 21.81 -4.71
C GLY A 461 -22.59 20.79 -4.87
N VAL A 462 -21.72 20.95 -5.86
CA VAL A 462 -20.53 20.12 -6.01
C VAL A 462 -19.58 20.50 -4.87
N GLU A 463 -19.14 19.49 -4.13
CA GLU A 463 -18.09 19.69 -3.12
C GLU A 463 -16.85 20.29 -3.77
N ILE A 464 -16.56 21.53 -3.40
CA ILE A 464 -15.36 22.20 -3.86
C ILE A 464 -14.20 21.73 -2.98
N ASP A 465 -13.29 21.00 -3.62
CA ASP A 465 -12.12 20.48 -2.93
C ASP A 465 -11.09 21.58 -2.61
N GLN A 466 -10.15 21.19 -1.76
CA GLN A 466 -9.02 22.02 -1.36
C GLN A 466 -8.23 22.59 -2.56
N VAL A 467 -8.04 21.78 -3.61
CA VAL A 467 -7.21 22.13 -4.77
C VAL A 467 -7.86 23.28 -5.54
N LEU A 468 -9.18 23.26 -5.66
CA LEU A 468 -9.92 24.29 -6.40
C LEU A 468 -9.89 25.64 -5.70
N TYR A 469 -10.07 25.68 -4.36
CA TYR A 469 -9.91 26.92 -3.57
C TYR A 469 -8.51 27.48 -3.69
N GLN A 470 -7.50 26.64 -3.50
CA GLN A 470 -6.10 27.04 -3.61
C GLN A 470 -5.78 27.60 -5.00
N THR A 471 -6.27 26.94 -6.05
CA THR A 471 -6.06 27.36 -7.45
C THR A 471 -6.68 28.74 -7.69
N MET A 472 -7.89 29.01 -7.19
CA MET A 472 -8.53 30.31 -7.30
C MET A 472 -7.81 31.40 -6.53
N ILE A 473 -7.37 31.13 -5.30
CA ILE A 473 -6.60 32.10 -4.50
C ILE A 473 -5.33 32.48 -5.23
N VAL A 474 -4.55 31.49 -5.70
CA VAL A 474 -3.33 31.72 -6.48
C VAL A 474 -3.60 32.47 -7.78
N ALA A 475 -4.72 32.18 -8.46
CA ALA A 475 -5.11 32.91 -9.68
C ALA A 475 -5.40 34.40 -9.42
N TYR A 476 -6.14 34.72 -8.35
CA TYR A 476 -6.39 36.11 -7.94
C TYR A 476 -5.12 36.82 -7.49
N GLU A 477 -4.22 36.15 -6.75
CA GLU A 477 -2.95 36.75 -6.30
C GLU A 477 -2.03 37.09 -7.49
N ARG A 478 -1.93 36.20 -8.49
CA ARG A 478 -1.09 36.44 -9.69
C ARG A 478 -1.50 37.65 -10.49
N VAL A 479 -2.79 37.97 -10.52
CA VAL A 479 -3.31 39.10 -11.30
C VAL A 479 -3.44 40.37 -10.42
N GLY A 480 -3.04 40.28 -9.14
CA GLY A 480 -3.04 41.41 -8.23
C GLY A 480 -4.42 41.75 -7.63
N LEU A 481 -5.43 40.90 -7.83
CA LEU A 481 -6.76 41.05 -7.25
C LEU A 481 -6.82 40.59 -5.78
N MET A 482 -5.94 41.18 -4.96
CA MET A 482 -5.77 40.81 -3.55
C MET A 482 -7.05 40.89 -2.70
N GLY A 483 -8.00 41.80 -3.09
CA GLY A 483 -9.30 41.90 -2.41
C GLY A 483 -10.17 40.65 -2.56
N HIS A 484 -10.14 40.00 -3.72
CA HIS A 484 -10.88 38.77 -3.97
C HIS A 484 -10.19 37.56 -3.30
N ALA A 485 -8.87 37.49 -3.36
CA ALA A 485 -8.10 36.46 -2.63
C ALA A 485 -8.37 36.54 -1.12
N LYS A 486 -8.33 37.74 -0.53
CA LYS A 486 -8.67 37.98 0.89
C LYS A 486 -10.10 37.53 1.24
N ARG A 487 -11.09 37.79 0.37
CA ARG A 487 -12.46 37.32 0.60
C ARG A 487 -12.56 35.82 0.64
N LEU A 488 -11.94 35.11 -0.31
CA LEU A 488 -11.89 33.62 -0.28
C LEU A 488 -11.19 33.09 0.96
N LEU A 489 -10.08 33.71 1.39
CA LEU A 489 -9.38 33.37 2.62
C LEU A 489 -10.23 33.64 3.88
N GLN A 490 -11.06 34.69 3.89
CA GLN A 490 -11.98 34.95 4.99
C GLN A 490 -13.13 33.95 5.03
N GLU A 491 -13.61 33.49 3.87
CA GLU A 491 -14.62 32.42 3.79
C GLU A 491 -14.08 31.09 4.35
N LEU A 492 -12.80 30.77 4.13
CA LEU A 492 -12.15 29.61 4.71
C LEU A 492 -12.05 29.63 6.25
N LYS A 493 -12.14 30.83 6.86
CA LYS A 493 -12.12 30.99 8.31
C LYS A 493 -13.49 30.71 8.97
N ARG A 494 -14.57 30.62 8.21
CA ARG A 494 -15.92 30.36 8.72
C ARG A 494 -16.17 28.85 8.82
N PRO A 495 -16.57 28.32 9.98
CA PRO A 495 -16.70 26.87 10.19
C PRO A 495 -17.84 26.22 9.38
N ASP A 496 -18.79 27.02 8.88
CA ASP A 496 -20.03 26.50 8.29
C ASP A 496 -19.90 26.01 6.84
N ASN A 497 -18.82 26.36 6.13
CA ASN A 497 -18.69 26.09 4.69
C ASN A 497 -17.67 25.03 4.32
N ILE A 498 -16.66 24.77 5.15
CA ILE A 498 -15.56 23.85 4.86
C ILE A 498 -15.03 23.28 6.17
N PRO A 499 -14.69 21.97 6.21
CA PRO A 499 -14.03 21.37 7.39
C PRO A 499 -12.76 22.18 7.75
N ARG A 500 -12.57 22.44 9.04
CA ARG A 500 -11.43 23.25 9.51
C ARG A 500 -10.08 22.63 9.12
N GLU A 501 -9.98 21.31 9.09
CA GLU A 501 -8.81 20.58 8.63
C GLU A 501 -8.45 20.92 7.18
N THR A 502 -9.45 20.97 6.31
CA THR A 502 -9.28 21.37 4.90
C THR A 502 -8.82 22.82 4.81
N ALA A 503 -9.43 23.72 5.59
CA ALA A 503 -9.06 25.14 5.62
C ALA A 503 -7.60 25.33 6.08
N ILE A 504 -7.17 24.63 7.15
CA ILE A 504 -5.79 24.68 7.63
C ILE A 504 -4.82 24.26 6.53
N THR A 505 -5.11 23.13 5.87
CA THR A 505 -4.23 22.59 4.83
C THR A 505 -4.12 23.54 3.62
N ILE A 506 -5.23 24.20 3.23
CA ILE A 506 -5.23 25.21 2.16
C ILE A 506 -4.37 26.40 2.55
N LEU A 507 -4.58 26.95 3.74
CA LEU A 507 -3.87 28.12 4.24
C LEU A 507 -2.36 27.82 4.41
N ALA A 508 -2.01 26.62 4.92
CA ALA A 508 -0.64 26.17 5.06
C ALA A 508 0.07 26.04 3.71
N LYS A 509 -0.57 25.42 2.72
CA LYS A 509 -0.02 25.30 1.37
C LYS A 509 0.08 26.64 0.64
N ALA A 510 -0.82 27.58 0.91
CA ALA A 510 -0.77 28.94 0.39
C ALA A 510 0.28 29.82 1.13
N GLY A 511 0.98 29.29 2.13
CA GLY A 511 1.99 30.03 2.88
C GLY A 511 1.42 31.09 3.84
N ARG A 512 0.12 31.05 4.12
CA ARG A 512 -0.58 32.00 5.00
C ARG A 512 -0.47 31.60 6.46
N MET A 513 0.72 31.83 7.03
CA MET A 513 1.10 31.34 8.35
C MET A 513 0.16 31.82 9.46
N GLU A 514 -0.15 33.12 9.54
CA GLU A 514 -0.96 33.67 10.63
C GLU A 514 -2.37 33.12 10.64
N GLU A 515 -2.99 33.08 9.45
CA GLU A 515 -4.34 32.54 9.28
C GLU A 515 -4.39 31.02 9.56
N ALA A 516 -3.43 30.27 9.05
CA ALA A 516 -3.33 28.83 9.31
C ALA A 516 -3.16 28.55 10.80
N THR A 517 -2.31 29.31 11.49
CA THR A 517 -2.07 29.22 12.93
C THR A 517 -3.35 29.47 13.74
N TRP A 518 -4.10 30.49 13.35
CA TRP A 518 -5.34 30.86 14.03
C TRP A 518 -6.40 29.75 13.90
N VAL A 519 -6.63 29.25 12.68
CA VAL A 519 -7.60 28.17 12.45
C VAL A 519 -7.16 26.86 13.12
N PHE A 520 -5.86 26.54 13.07
CA PHE A 520 -5.30 25.34 13.69
C PHE A 520 -5.48 25.35 15.21
N ARG A 521 -5.21 26.49 15.88
CA ARG A 521 -5.38 26.62 17.31
C ARG A 521 -6.84 26.38 17.73
N GLN A 522 -7.78 27.01 17.03
CA GLN A 522 -9.22 26.81 17.30
C GLN A 522 -9.67 25.37 17.05
N ALA A 523 -9.24 24.77 15.94
CA ALA A 523 -9.60 23.39 15.60
C ALA A 523 -9.01 22.38 16.58
N PHE A 524 -7.80 22.63 17.06
CA PHE A 524 -7.16 21.77 18.06
C PHE A 524 -7.84 21.88 19.43
N GLU A 525 -8.16 23.10 19.89
CA GLU A 525 -8.87 23.35 21.14
C GLU A 525 -10.30 22.77 21.16
N SER A 526 -10.96 22.71 19.99
CA SER A 526 -12.30 22.08 19.85
C SER A 526 -12.24 20.56 19.62
N GLY A 527 -11.04 19.96 19.51
CA GLY A 527 -10.86 18.53 19.29
C GLY A 527 -11.30 18.05 17.90
N GLU A 528 -11.38 18.96 16.92
CA GLU A 528 -11.79 18.66 15.55
C GLU A 528 -10.65 18.13 14.68
N VAL A 529 -9.38 18.28 15.10
CA VAL A 529 -8.22 17.81 14.32
C VAL A 529 -8.04 16.31 14.52
N LYS A 530 -8.50 15.54 13.54
CA LYS A 530 -8.40 14.07 13.50
C LYS A 530 -7.43 13.55 12.44
N ASP A 531 -7.13 14.38 11.43
CA ASP A 531 -6.23 13.99 10.34
C ASP A 531 -4.78 14.36 10.68
N ILE A 532 -3.92 13.35 10.70
CA ILE A 532 -2.48 13.47 10.93
C ILE A 532 -1.81 14.39 9.89
N SER A 533 -2.33 14.46 8.66
CA SER A 533 -1.77 15.27 7.57
C SER A 533 -1.80 16.76 7.87
N VAL A 534 -2.73 17.22 8.72
CA VAL A 534 -2.84 18.61 9.17
C VAL A 534 -1.62 19.02 10.00
N PHE A 535 -1.17 18.16 10.92
CA PHE A 535 0.03 18.40 11.72
C PHE A 535 1.26 18.46 10.82
N GLY A 536 1.41 17.52 9.87
CA GLY A 536 2.50 17.52 8.90
C GLY A 536 2.53 18.81 8.04
N CYS A 537 1.38 19.30 7.60
CA CYS A 537 1.27 20.58 6.88
C CYS A 537 1.69 21.77 7.72
N MET A 538 1.31 21.82 9.01
CA MET A 538 1.69 22.91 9.92
C MET A 538 3.18 22.87 10.29
N ILE A 539 3.74 21.68 10.54
CA ILE A 539 5.19 21.47 10.76
C ILE A 539 5.97 21.99 9.55
N ASN A 540 5.56 21.64 8.33
CA ASN A 540 6.21 22.08 7.10
C ASN A 540 6.10 23.60 6.93
N LEU A 541 4.91 24.19 7.16
CA LEU A 541 4.68 25.64 7.10
C LEU A 541 5.61 26.41 8.05
N TYR A 542 5.69 26.02 9.31
CA TYR A 542 6.54 26.66 10.30
C TYR A 542 8.02 26.46 10.01
N SER A 543 8.42 25.27 9.57
CA SER A 543 9.80 25.00 9.18
C SER A 543 10.29 25.87 8.03
N ARG A 544 9.47 26.01 6.95
CA ARG A 544 9.77 26.91 5.82
C ARG A 544 9.91 28.36 6.23
N ASN A 545 9.15 28.80 7.22
CA ASN A 545 9.20 30.16 7.76
C ASN A 545 10.20 30.31 8.94
N GLN A 546 11.05 29.31 9.18
CA GLN A 546 12.09 29.29 10.23
C GLN A 546 11.54 29.51 11.65
N ARG A 547 10.26 29.19 11.88
CA ARG A 547 9.59 29.27 13.19
C ARG A 547 9.75 27.96 13.97
N TYR A 548 10.99 27.64 14.34
CA TYR A 548 11.34 26.33 14.90
C TYR A 548 10.66 26.03 16.25
N VAL A 549 10.41 27.04 17.09
CA VAL A 549 9.64 26.87 18.33
C VAL A 549 8.22 26.36 18.06
N ASN A 550 7.56 26.92 17.05
CA ASN A 550 6.21 26.48 16.66
C ASN A 550 6.20 25.08 16.02
N VAL A 551 7.29 24.68 15.35
CA VAL A 551 7.45 23.30 14.84
C VAL A 551 7.43 22.31 16.02
N ILE A 552 8.19 22.60 17.06
CA ILE A 552 8.27 21.76 18.27
C ILE A 552 6.90 21.73 18.99
N GLU A 553 6.26 22.89 19.15
CA GLU A 553 4.93 22.97 19.79
C GLU A 553 3.88 22.11 19.06
N VAL A 554 3.85 22.17 17.73
CA VAL A 554 2.91 21.36 16.93
C VAL A 554 3.23 19.88 17.03
N PHE A 555 4.50 19.52 17.06
CA PHE A 555 4.94 18.15 17.25
C PHE A 555 4.52 17.58 18.62
N GLU A 556 4.69 18.35 19.69
CA GLU A 556 4.25 17.95 21.02
C GLU A 556 2.71 17.80 21.10
N LYS A 557 1.96 18.69 20.46
CA LYS A 557 0.51 18.57 20.32
C LYS A 557 0.10 17.31 19.54
N MET A 558 0.82 16.98 18.48
CA MET A 558 0.62 15.78 17.70
C MET A 558 0.82 14.52 18.54
N ARG A 559 1.89 14.45 19.33
CA ARG A 559 2.17 13.35 20.26
C ARG A 559 1.12 13.25 21.37
N SER A 560 0.72 14.38 21.97
CA SER A 560 -0.30 14.41 23.02
C SER A 560 -1.67 13.93 22.52
N ALA A 561 -1.93 14.06 21.21
CA ALA A 561 -3.13 13.52 20.55
C ALA A 561 -3.00 12.04 20.15
N GLY A 562 -1.86 11.38 20.45
CA GLY A 562 -1.63 9.96 20.15
C GLY A 562 -1.24 9.67 18.70
N TYR A 563 -0.83 10.68 17.93
CA TYR A 563 -0.41 10.50 16.54
C TYR A 563 1.12 10.38 16.42
N PHE A 564 1.56 9.48 15.54
CA PHE A 564 2.96 9.31 15.18
C PHE A 564 3.30 10.11 13.92
N PRO A 565 4.41 10.89 13.93
CA PRO A 565 4.83 11.68 12.79
C PRO A 565 5.33 10.79 11.63
N ASP A 566 5.12 11.23 10.40
CA ASP A 566 5.75 10.64 9.23
C ASP A 566 7.25 10.99 9.18
N SER A 567 7.99 10.27 8.34
CA SER A 567 9.45 10.44 8.19
C SER A 567 9.86 11.87 7.86
N ASN A 568 9.04 12.58 7.08
CA ASN A 568 9.32 13.95 6.66
C ASN A 568 9.11 14.93 7.82
N ALA A 569 8.03 14.77 8.59
CA ALA A 569 7.78 15.58 9.78
C ALA A 569 8.89 15.39 10.82
N ILE A 570 9.36 14.15 11.05
CA ILE A 570 10.47 13.89 11.97
C ILE A 570 11.74 14.62 11.55
N ALA A 571 12.13 14.52 10.27
CA ALA A 571 13.33 15.21 9.79
C ALA A 571 13.26 16.71 10.03
N LEU A 572 12.08 17.33 9.82
CA LEU A 572 11.85 18.75 10.09
C LEU A 572 11.90 19.08 11.59
N VAL A 573 11.37 18.22 12.46
CA VAL A 573 11.38 18.35 13.90
C VAL A 573 12.81 18.24 14.47
N LEU A 574 13.56 17.25 14.02
CA LEU A 574 14.97 17.10 14.40
C LEU A 574 15.79 18.32 13.98
N ASN A 575 15.58 18.84 12.79
CA ASN A 575 16.20 20.09 12.35
C ASN A 575 15.80 21.26 13.26
N ALA A 576 14.53 21.35 13.67
CA ALA A 576 14.05 22.41 14.56
C ALA A 576 14.72 22.33 15.94
N TYR A 577 14.82 21.14 16.54
CA TYR A 577 15.56 20.94 17.78
C TYR A 577 17.05 21.34 17.65
N GLY A 578 17.68 20.97 16.54
CA GLY A 578 19.05 21.37 16.26
C GLY A 578 19.25 22.88 16.17
N LYS A 579 18.33 23.60 15.51
CA LYS A 579 18.35 25.06 15.43
C LYS A 579 18.10 25.75 16.77
N GLN A 580 17.32 25.11 17.66
CA GLN A 580 17.10 25.58 19.04
C GLN A 580 18.20 25.13 20.00
N ARG A 581 19.20 24.34 19.56
CA ARG A 581 20.26 23.73 20.35
C ARG A 581 19.77 22.78 21.44
N GLU A 582 18.59 22.21 21.27
CA GLU A 582 17.99 21.22 22.19
C GLU A 582 18.37 19.79 21.75
N PHE A 583 19.67 19.52 21.68
CA PHE A 583 20.21 18.27 21.15
C PHE A 583 19.78 17.02 21.92
N GLU A 584 19.61 17.14 23.25
CA GLU A 584 19.19 16.02 24.09
C GLU A 584 17.76 15.58 23.80
N LYS A 585 16.87 16.54 23.56
CA LYS A 585 15.49 16.22 23.16
C LYS A 585 15.43 15.58 21.76
N ALA A 586 16.26 16.05 20.83
CA ALA A 586 16.36 15.42 19.51
C ALA A 586 16.81 13.96 19.61
N ASP A 587 17.80 13.68 20.46
CA ASP A 587 18.30 12.33 20.69
C ASP A 587 17.24 11.44 21.36
N THR A 588 16.53 11.97 22.37
CA THR A 588 15.44 11.24 23.02
C THR A 588 14.34 10.86 22.01
N VAL A 589 13.86 11.81 21.21
CA VAL A 589 12.83 11.56 20.18
C VAL A 589 13.32 10.53 19.17
N TYR A 590 14.57 10.63 18.74
CA TYR A 590 15.14 9.70 17.78
C TYR A 590 15.24 8.27 18.33
N ARG A 591 15.63 8.09 19.60
CA ARG A 591 15.71 6.78 20.28
C ARG A 591 14.34 6.19 20.56
N GLU A 592 13.42 6.95 21.12
CA GLU A 592 12.04 6.50 21.40
C GLU A 592 11.38 5.91 20.15
N MET A 593 11.55 6.59 19.03
CA MET A 593 10.96 6.13 17.79
C MET A 593 11.67 4.91 17.18
N GLN A 594 12.97 4.70 17.49
CA GLN A 594 13.66 3.46 17.14
C GLN A 594 13.16 2.27 17.98
N GLU A 595 12.90 2.50 19.25
CA GLU A 595 12.37 1.48 20.17
C GLU A 595 10.96 1.05 19.77
N GLU A 596 10.16 1.96 19.20
CA GLU A 596 8.84 1.68 18.66
C GLU A 596 8.87 0.94 17.29
N GLY A 597 10.06 0.62 16.78
CA GLY A 597 10.24 -0.16 15.54
C GLY A 597 9.98 0.62 14.26
N CYS A 598 10.02 1.95 14.31
CA CYS A 598 9.91 2.77 13.11
C CYS A 598 11.15 2.63 12.22
N VAL A 599 10.95 2.20 10.98
CA VAL A 599 12.01 2.20 9.96
C VAL A 599 12.14 3.60 9.38
N TYR A 600 13.30 4.21 9.58
CA TYR A 600 13.58 5.54 9.06
C TYR A 600 14.17 5.50 7.64
N PRO A 601 13.80 6.44 6.79
CA PRO A 601 14.57 6.72 5.59
C PRO A 601 15.93 7.34 5.94
N ASP A 602 16.87 7.18 5.04
CA ASP A 602 18.27 7.63 5.19
C ASP A 602 18.38 9.11 5.59
N GLU A 603 17.46 9.96 5.12
CA GLU A 603 17.43 11.40 5.40
C GLU A 603 17.32 11.70 6.91
N VAL A 604 16.58 10.90 7.66
CA VAL A 604 16.42 11.09 9.12
C VAL A 604 17.72 10.75 9.84
N HIS A 605 18.38 9.67 9.43
CA HIS A 605 19.69 9.27 9.95
C HIS A 605 20.76 10.33 9.63
N PHE A 606 20.79 10.84 8.41
CA PHE A 606 21.71 11.90 8.00
C PHE A 606 21.48 13.21 8.75
N GLN A 607 20.22 13.51 9.08
CA GLN A 607 19.88 14.66 9.90
C GLN A 607 20.44 14.52 11.33
N MET A 608 20.34 13.33 11.95
CA MET A 608 20.91 13.08 13.26
C MET A 608 22.44 13.17 13.25
N LEU A 609 23.11 12.60 12.26
CA LEU A 609 24.57 12.76 12.08
C LEU A 609 24.96 14.24 11.98
N SER A 610 24.19 15.04 11.22
CA SER A 610 24.41 16.48 11.11
C SER A 610 24.22 17.21 12.44
N LEU A 611 23.26 16.78 13.27
CA LEU A 611 23.03 17.35 14.60
C LEU A 611 24.17 17.05 15.58
N TYR A 612 24.64 15.79 15.63
CA TYR A 612 25.81 15.43 16.45
C TYR A 612 27.07 16.18 16.01
N SER A 613 27.31 16.31 14.71
CA SER A 613 28.40 17.12 14.18
C SER A 613 28.27 18.60 14.60
N SER A 614 27.07 19.17 14.57
CA SER A 614 26.81 20.56 15.02
C SER A 614 27.03 20.76 16.50
N LYS A 615 26.77 19.74 17.32
CA LYS A 615 27.11 19.70 18.77
C LYS A 615 28.61 19.54 19.00
N LYS A 616 29.38 19.18 17.97
CA LYS A 616 30.79 18.75 18.02
C LYS A 616 31.00 17.43 18.78
N ASP A 617 29.97 16.61 18.86
CA ASP A 617 29.99 15.32 19.51
C ASP A 617 30.35 14.24 18.49
N PHE A 618 31.64 14.14 18.18
CA PHE A 618 32.13 13.24 17.12
C PHE A 618 32.17 11.77 17.58
N GLU A 619 32.13 11.49 18.88
CA GLU A 619 32.00 10.12 19.38
C GLU A 619 30.62 9.55 19.02
N MET A 620 29.58 10.37 19.16
CA MET A 620 28.24 9.98 18.73
C MET A 620 28.10 9.89 17.21
N VAL A 621 28.81 10.72 16.44
CA VAL A 621 28.87 10.61 14.97
C VAL A 621 29.46 9.26 14.57
N GLU A 622 30.61 8.88 15.15
CA GLU A 622 31.27 7.60 14.85
C GLU A 622 30.40 6.40 15.27
N SER A 623 29.83 6.43 16.49
CA SER A 623 28.96 5.36 16.98
C SER A 623 27.72 5.15 16.09
N LEU A 624 27.07 6.25 15.69
CA LEU A 624 25.90 6.17 14.80
C LEU A 624 26.33 5.73 13.39
N PHE A 625 27.47 6.22 12.90
CA PHE A 625 28.01 5.82 11.61
C PHE A 625 28.33 4.33 11.54
N GLU A 626 29.01 3.75 12.55
CA GLU A 626 29.32 2.32 12.57
C GLU A 626 28.07 1.44 12.62
N ARG A 627 27.04 1.87 13.37
CA ARG A 627 25.76 1.17 13.43
C ARG A 627 25.04 1.20 12.10
N LEU A 628 24.97 2.37 11.45
CA LEU A 628 24.30 2.54 10.15
C LEU A 628 25.09 1.87 8.99
N ASP A 629 26.41 1.86 9.09
CA ASP A 629 27.27 1.20 8.09
C ASP A 629 27.14 -0.33 8.11
N SER A 630 26.66 -0.87 9.25
CA SER A 630 26.34 -2.29 9.43
C SER A 630 24.90 -2.61 9.03
N ASP A 631 24.05 -1.61 8.84
CA ASP A 631 22.65 -1.79 8.45
C ASP A 631 22.54 -1.93 6.92
N PRO A 632 22.07 -3.08 6.43
CA PRO A 632 21.93 -3.32 4.98
C PRO A 632 20.89 -2.43 4.31
N ASN A 633 19.99 -1.79 5.07
CA ASN A 633 18.91 -0.95 4.55
C ASN A 633 19.35 0.48 4.25
N VAL A 634 20.48 0.91 4.81
CA VAL A 634 21.01 2.26 4.63
C VAL A 634 21.90 2.31 3.38
N ASN A 635 21.76 3.36 2.57
CA ASN A 635 22.61 3.58 1.41
C ASN A 635 24.04 3.88 1.85
N SER A 636 24.87 2.84 1.91
CA SER A 636 26.27 2.93 2.38
C SER A 636 27.09 3.98 1.62
N LYS A 637 26.82 4.20 0.33
CA LYS A 637 27.54 5.22 -0.47
C LYS A 637 27.19 6.64 0.00
N GLU A 638 25.91 6.94 0.17
CA GLU A 638 25.49 8.26 0.62
C GLU A 638 25.87 8.51 2.07
N LEU A 639 25.75 7.50 2.94
CA LEU A 639 26.18 7.56 4.32
C LEU A 639 27.64 7.99 4.46
N HIS A 640 28.56 7.30 3.75
CA HIS A 640 29.99 7.63 3.78
C HIS A 640 30.27 9.03 3.25
N LEU A 641 29.61 9.47 2.18
CA LEU A 641 29.75 10.82 1.64
C LEU A 641 29.27 11.89 2.61
N VAL A 642 28.14 11.66 3.27
CA VAL A 642 27.60 12.58 4.27
C VAL A 642 28.57 12.70 5.45
N VAL A 643 29.05 11.57 5.99
CA VAL A 643 29.96 11.57 7.15
C VAL A 643 31.29 12.22 6.80
N ALA A 644 31.87 11.93 5.62
CA ALA A 644 33.09 12.60 5.16
C ALA A 644 32.89 14.12 5.05
N ALA A 645 31.78 14.58 4.47
CA ALA A 645 31.47 16.00 4.37
C ALA A 645 31.24 16.68 5.76
N LEU A 646 30.71 15.94 6.76
CA LEU A 646 30.57 16.44 8.13
C LEU A 646 31.93 16.61 8.80
N TYR A 647 32.86 15.67 8.62
CA TYR A 647 34.25 15.79 9.12
C TYR A 647 35.01 16.91 8.43
N GLU A 648 34.88 17.08 7.11
CA GLU A 648 35.48 18.18 6.36
C GLU A 648 35.00 19.55 6.87
N ARG A 649 33.70 19.72 7.09
CA ARG A 649 33.11 20.95 7.63
C ARG A 649 33.59 21.26 9.06
N ALA A 650 33.99 20.23 9.80
CA ALA A 650 34.53 20.35 11.15
C ALA A 650 36.06 20.49 11.21
N ASP A 651 36.70 20.61 10.03
CA ASP A 651 38.17 20.71 9.87
C ASP A 651 38.94 19.46 10.37
N LYS A 652 38.27 18.31 10.40
CA LYS A 652 38.83 16.99 10.77
C LYS A 652 39.23 16.19 9.52
N LEU A 653 40.17 16.70 8.76
CA LEU A 653 40.58 16.15 7.47
C LEU A 653 41.11 14.71 7.53
N ASN A 654 41.74 14.32 8.66
CA ASN A 654 42.23 12.95 8.84
C ASN A 654 41.07 11.95 8.96
N ASP A 655 40.03 12.29 9.71
CA ASP A 655 38.86 11.44 9.89
C ASP A 655 38.06 11.36 8.58
N ALA A 656 37.89 12.46 7.86
CA ALA A 656 37.29 12.47 6.53
C ALA A 656 38.04 11.55 5.55
N SER A 657 39.39 11.63 5.53
CA SER A 657 40.23 10.77 4.70
C SER A 657 40.10 9.29 5.07
N ARG A 658 39.97 8.97 6.37
CA ARG A 658 39.74 7.60 6.87
C ARG A 658 38.43 7.03 6.33
N VAL A 659 37.35 7.80 6.41
CA VAL A 659 36.04 7.38 5.89
C VAL A 659 36.08 7.18 4.36
N MET A 660 36.71 8.07 3.63
CA MET A 660 36.86 7.96 2.18
C MET A 660 37.73 6.77 1.76
N ASN A 661 38.79 6.44 2.51
CA ASN A 661 39.59 5.26 2.27
C ASN A 661 38.82 3.97 2.53
N ARG A 662 38.03 3.89 3.62
CA ARG A 662 37.13 2.78 3.93
C ARG A 662 36.13 2.53 2.79
N MET A 663 35.63 3.62 2.17
CA MET A 663 34.73 3.56 1.02
C MET A 663 35.43 2.98 -0.24
N ARG A 664 36.71 3.29 -0.45
CA ARG A 664 37.53 2.73 -1.53
C ARG A 664 37.84 1.25 -1.30
N GLU A 665 38.26 0.87 -0.11
CA GLU A 665 38.56 -0.52 0.27
C GLU A 665 37.33 -1.45 0.10
N ARG A 666 36.14 -0.95 0.34
CA ARG A 666 34.88 -1.69 0.11
C ARG A 666 34.42 -1.70 -1.35
N GLY A 667 35.13 -1.06 -2.25
CA GLY A 667 34.78 -1.01 -3.67
C GLY A 667 33.52 -0.19 -3.99
N ILE A 668 33.05 0.65 -3.05
CA ILE A 668 31.88 1.52 -3.23
C ILE A 668 32.19 2.66 -4.20
N LEU A 669 33.42 3.14 -4.23
CA LEU A 669 33.95 4.07 -5.24
C LEU A 669 34.81 3.29 -6.21
N LYS A 670 34.46 3.33 -7.50
CA LYS A 670 35.39 2.87 -8.55
C LYS A 670 36.64 3.76 -8.54
N PRO A 671 37.85 3.16 -8.64
CA PRO A 671 39.06 3.97 -8.81
C PRO A 671 38.88 4.82 -10.06
N PHE A 672 39.24 6.11 -9.97
CA PHE A 672 39.38 6.96 -11.14
C PHE A 672 40.38 6.28 -12.08
N SER A 673 39.90 5.72 -13.19
CA SER A 673 40.73 5.43 -14.35
C SER A 673 41.10 6.78 -14.96
N GLY A 674 42.31 7.25 -14.64
CA GLY A 674 42.91 8.44 -15.22
C GLY A 674 43.04 8.35 -16.73
#